data_67570dcf2a38d94ecdbf35486b68b52d
#
_entry.id   67570dcf2a38d94ecdbf35486b68b52d
#
_cell.length_a   1.000
_cell.length_b   1.000
_cell.length_c   1.000
_cell.angle_alpha   90.00
_cell.angle_beta   90.00
_cell.angle_gamma   90.00
#
_symmetry.space_group_name_H-M   'P 1'
#
loop_
_entity.id
_entity.type
_entity.pdbx_description
1 polymer ?
#
loop_
_entity_poly.entity_id
_entity_poly.type
_entity_poly.pdbx_seq_one_letter_code
_entity_poly.pdbx_strand_id
1 'polypeptide(L)'
;MPLIRQLNLFPIGQALGLAAVALGLLLPRLANGEETKAMYWEAHIRPLFKQHCLKCHGGAKQKGGLDLRSLGSTLKGGDSGSPVLPGNPDGSLIYKVLLPGADPHMPPGEGKQLPESDLSLVKNWVAAHVSPHSSNTGSEPWAAASPVLKPKPLKLPAASLPASRVIDYLVQIGWQKKGVSPAKRADDRVFLRRVYLDLIGRIPTPSERTAFLADDRLRKREALVDSLLAHPEFAPHMREMFDVLLLGRVDEGKTKRRADNRWHAYLETVFRENRPWNEFVRDIILAGTGYGSERGASWFLYEQNNDHQKMAESIAPVAFGVDVQCAQCHDHPSAPEIKQAHYWGLVSAFNRSKNVDTNNGPGLTESAIGGFISYKNLAKVSAPAELTFLNGKSVSENRPAKDTKEKDDPAKYLVPPGNKVAAKPRFSRREVLAQAALTDNPGLPRAFVNRVWAMLTGRGFVHPVKEMSSEYPPSHPELLAWLARDFEQSGHDIKKLIRDIVLSEVYQLDSKPSGLSRPEPSVFAVALEKPLHAEVLFRSLLVATSRWPSESDTKVDAAAFRKLLLSQFPDLFPREYNASIQQAMFLSNNPIVRDMLHPDGGSPGLNLPSLLLNLPGQSERVSVAFETVFGRPPSRDETAMFEGYLGRRDDRPAKGIEQMLWAMVCSPEFLMNH
;
A
#
# COMPACT_ATOMS: atom_id res chain seq x y z
N MET A 1 40.08 13.33 21.46
CA MET A 1 39.66 13.74 22.81
C MET A 1 40.35 15.05 23.13
N PRO A 2 39.71 16.11 23.53
CA PRO A 2 38.36 16.31 24.06
C PRO A 2 37.62 17.49 23.36
N LEU A 3 36.35 17.28 22.95
CA LEU A 3 35.45 18.38 22.55
C LEU A 3 33.98 17.95 22.68
N ILE A 4 33.69 17.24 23.79
CA ILE A 4 32.32 16.92 24.21
C ILE A 4 32.09 17.50 25.61
N ARG A 5 32.08 18.84 25.71
CA ARG A 5 31.56 19.52 26.87
C ARG A 5 31.19 20.94 26.48
N GLN A 6 30.00 21.12 25.97
CA GLN A 6 29.16 22.34 26.06
C GLN A 6 27.97 22.24 25.05
N LEU A 7 27.26 21.16 25.07
CA LEU A 7 25.84 21.16 24.69
C LEU A 7 25.07 20.95 26.00
N ASN A 8 24.55 22.04 26.56
CA ASN A 8 23.53 21.97 27.58
C ASN A 8 22.32 21.31 26.97
N LEU A 9 22.27 19.99 27.08
CA LEU A 9 21.07 19.22 26.92
C LEU A 9 20.11 19.62 28.05
N PHE A 10 19.00 20.23 27.70
CA PHE A 10 17.86 20.32 28.62
C PHE A 10 17.55 18.90 29.14
N PRO A 11 17.30 18.74 30.44
CA PRO A 11 17.12 17.43 31.05
C PRO A 11 15.79 16.82 30.58
N ILE A 12 15.88 15.89 29.64
CA ILE A 12 14.76 15.01 29.21
C ILE A 12 14.19 14.19 30.40
N GLY A 13 14.90 14.17 31.52
CA GLY A 13 14.52 13.41 32.71
C GLY A 13 13.34 13.93 33.52
N GLN A 14 12.96 15.20 33.38
CA GLN A 14 11.81 15.75 34.16
C GLN A 14 10.48 15.71 33.42
N ALA A 15 10.48 15.57 32.07
CA ALA A 15 9.24 15.41 31.32
C ALA A 15 8.68 13.98 31.38
N LEU A 16 9.53 12.97 31.60
CA LEU A 16 9.09 11.58 31.74
C LEU A 16 8.53 11.25 33.14
N GLY A 17 8.93 11.99 34.16
CA GLY A 17 8.43 11.79 35.53
C GLY A 17 7.00 12.34 35.78
N LEU A 18 6.61 13.40 35.06
CA LEU A 18 5.27 13.99 35.14
C LEU A 18 4.24 13.30 34.23
N ALA A 19 4.69 12.63 33.14
CA ALA A 19 3.81 11.84 32.29
C ALA A 19 3.40 10.50 32.94
N ALA A 20 4.24 9.93 33.82
CA ALA A 20 3.93 8.68 34.50
C ALA A 20 2.96 8.86 35.70
N VAL A 21 2.94 10.02 36.34
CA VAL A 21 2.00 10.31 37.44
C VAL A 21 0.65 10.84 36.94
N ALA A 22 0.59 11.46 35.76
CA ALA A 22 -0.66 11.90 35.14
C ALA A 22 -1.42 10.74 34.43
N LEU A 23 -0.75 9.62 34.12
CA LEU A 23 -1.39 8.46 33.50
C LEU A 23 -2.06 7.51 34.51
N GLY A 24 -1.88 7.75 35.81
CA GLY A 24 -2.46 6.93 36.88
C GLY A 24 -3.81 7.45 37.44
N LEU A 25 -4.30 8.63 37.04
CA LEU A 25 -5.49 9.26 37.66
C LEU A 25 -6.55 9.78 36.68
N LEU A 26 -6.44 9.47 35.37
CA LEU A 26 -7.47 9.78 34.37
C LEU A 26 -7.85 8.53 33.59
N LEU A 27 -8.44 7.56 34.28
CA LEU A 27 -9.36 6.62 33.65
C LEU A 27 -10.68 7.37 33.43
N PRO A 28 -11.05 7.77 32.21
CA PRO A 28 -12.43 8.10 31.95
C PRO A 28 -13.22 6.79 32.08
N ARG A 29 -14.26 6.81 32.87
CA ARG A 29 -15.36 5.86 32.79
C ARG A 29 -15.85 5.95 31.34
N LEU A 30 -15.39 5.01 30.48
CA LEU A 30 -15.95 4.79 29.17
C LEU A 30 -17.39 4.33 29.34
N ALA A 31 -18.29 5.18 28.96
CA ALA A 31 -19.67 4.85 28.70
C ALA A 31 -19.69 3.75 27.59
N ASN A 32 -20.45 2.71 27.84
CA ASN A 32 -20.83 1.58 27.03
C ASN A 32 -20.70 1.77 25.51
N GLY A 33 -19.51 1.51 24.96
CA GLY A 33 -19.31 1.16 23.55
C GLY A 33 -18.84 -0.29 23.52
N GLU A 34 -19.65 -1.20 22.98
CA GLU A 34 -19.26 -2.60 22.80
C GLU A 34 -17.97 -2.66 21.94
N GLU A 35 -16.86 -3.05 22.57
CA GLU A 35 -15.63 -3.37 21.87
C GLU A 35 -15.92 -4.48 20.87
N THR A 36 -15.65 -4.25 19.57
CA THR A 36 -15.95 -5.27 18.56
C THR A 36 -15.09 -6.51 18.79
N LYS A 37 -15.65 -7.69 18.52
CA LYS A 37 -15.01 -9.00 18.75
C LYS A 37 -13.61 -9.12 18.11
N ALA A 38 -13.41 -8.51 16.95
CA ALA A 38 -12.11 -8.47 16.28
C ALA A 38 -11.11 -7.53 16.98
N MET A 39 -11.58 -6.41 17.54
CA MET A 39 -10.73 -5.48 18.28
C MET A 39 -10.22 -6.11 19.58
N TYR A 40 -11.09 -6.84 20.30
CA TYR A 40 -10.68 -7.53 21.52
C TYR A 40 -9.62 -8.61 21.25
N TRP A 41 -9.76 -9.36 20.15
CA TRP A 41 -8.74 -10.34 19.72
C TRP A 41 -7.39 -9.67 19.45
N GLU A 42 -7.35 -8.62 18.65
CA GLU A 42 -6.09 -7.95 18.27
C GLU A 42 -5.45 -7.22 19.46
N ALA A 43 -6.26 -6.59 20.32
CA ALA A 43 -5.75 -5.82 21.46
C ALA A 43 -5.28 -6.69 22.64
N HIS A 44 -5.96 -7.81 22.91
CA HIS A 44 -5.76 -8.56 24.14
C HIS A 44 -5.31 -10.01 23.94
N ILE A 45 -5.93 -10.75 23.02
CA ILE A 45 -5.72 -12.20 22.92
C ILE A 45 -4.49 -12.53 22.06
N ARG A 46 -4.35 -11.89 20.92
CA ARG A 46 -3.21 -12.14 20.01
C ARG A 46 -1.86 -11.83 20.65
N PRO A 47 -1.66 -10.71 21.38
CA PRO A 47 -0.41 -10.46 22.11
C PRO A 47 -0.12 -11.52 23.19
N LEU A 48 -1.14 -11.94 23.95
CA LEU A 48 -1.04 -12.99 24.93
C LEU A 48 -0.59 -14.32 24.30
N PHE A 49 -1.23 -14.73 23.20
CA PHE A 49 -0.85 -15.96 22.49
C PHE A 49 0.55 -15.88 21.89
N LYS A 50 0.94 -14.70 21.36
CA LYS A 50 2.29 -14.46 20.85
C LYS A 50 3.35 -14.69 21.92
N GLN A 51 3.08 -14.26 23.14
CA GLN A 51 4.00 -14.36 24.27
C GLN A 51 4.11 -15.80 24.81
N HIS A 52 2.99 -16.52 24.94
CA HIS A 52 2.93 -17.77 25.71
C HIS A 52 2.71 -19.03 24.87
N CYS A 53 2.11 -18.92 23.67
CA CYS A 53 1.56 -20.08 22.94
C CYS A 53 2.24 -20.34 21.58
N LEU A 54 2.60 -19.30 20.82
CA LEU A 54 3.03 -19.44 19.42
C LEU A 54 4.36 -20.17 19.24
N LYS A 55 5.16 -20.34 20.29
CA LYS A 55 6.39 -21.17 20.23
C LYS A 55 6.08 -22.63 19.90
N CYS A 56 4.90 -23.12 20.30
CA CYS A 56 4.45 -24.50 20.06
C CYS A 56 3.22 -24.60 19.14
N HIS A 57 2.39 -23.54 19.07
CA HIS A 57 1.16 -23.49 18.29
C HIS A 57 1.18 -22.36 17.26
N GLY A 58 2.33 -22.18 16.58
CA GLY A 58 2.57 -21.16 15.54
C GLY A 58 3.03 -21.76 14.21
N GLY A 59 3.55 -20.91 13.31
CA GLY A 59 3.85 -21.28 11.93
C GLY A 59 4.77 -22.46 11.71
N ALA A 60 5.92 -22.51 12.44
CA ALA A 60 6.92 -23.56 12.27
C ALA A 60 6.63 -24.83 13.10
N LYS A 61 5.82 -24.72 14.14
CA LYS A 61 5.41 -25.85 15.00
C LYS A 61 3.93 -25.68 15.31
N GLN A 62 3.12 -26.66 14.94
CA GLN A 62 1.69 -26.73 15.22
C GLN A 62 1.43 -28.02 15.99
N LYS A 63 1.81 -28.05 17.27
CA LYS A 63 1.57 -29.23 18.11
C LYS A 63 0.06 -29.49 18.22
N GLY A 64 -0.37 -30.73 18.00
CA GLY A 64 -1.77 -31.10 17.98
C GLY A 64 -2.55 -30.47 16.81
N GLY A 65 -1.88 -30.11 15.71
CA GLY A 65 -2.52 -29.46 14.56
C GLY A 65 -3.08 -28.06 14.84
N LEU A 66 -2.86 -27.49 16.04
CA LEU A 66 -3.45 -26.22 16.48
C LEU A 66 -2.56 -25.04 16.11
N ASP A 67 -3.15 -24.04 15.43
CA ASP A 67 -2.52 -22.77 15.06
C ASP A 67 -3.24 -21.60 15.73
N LEU A 68 -2.53 -20.88 16.61
CA LEU A 68 -3.06 -19.75 17.39
C LEU A 68 -2.63 -18.38 16.89
N ARG A 69 -2.16 -18.26 15.63
CA ARG A 69 -1.70 -16.99 15.06
C ARG A 69 -2.82 -16.03 14.66
N SER A 70 -3.99 -16.55 14.33
CA SER A 70 -5.15 -15.74 13.94
C SER A 70 -6.41 -16.24 14.63
N LEU A 71 -7.42 -15.36 14.74
CA LEU A 71 -8.74 -15.74 15.27
C LEU A 71 -9.34 -16.90 14.47
N GLY A 72 -9.27 -16.86 13.14
CA GLY A 72 -9.83 -17.90 12.27
C GLY A 72 -9.16 -19.26 12.47
N SER A 73 -7.81 -19.32 12.51
CA SER A 73 -7.10 -20.57 12.75
C SER A 73 -7.33 -21.10 14.17
N THR A 74 -7.45 -20.24 15.16
CA THR A 74 -7.79 -20.63 16.54
C THR A 74 -9.17 -21.25 16.63
N LEU A 75 -10.17 -20.65 15.98
CA LEU A 75 -11.55 -21.18 16.00
C LEU A 75 -11.70 -22.48 15.19
N LYS A 76 -10.90 -22.66 14.12
CA LYS A 76 -10.82 -23.90 13.37
C LYS A 76 -10.37 -25.07 14.23
N GLY A 77 -9.43 -24.82 15.16
CA GLY A 77 -8.86 -25.80 16.07
C GLY A 77 -7.79 -26.69 15.44
N GLY A 78 -7.47 -27.77 16.16
CA GLY A 78 -6.46 -28.77 15.78
C GLY A 78 -7.03 -30.19 15.77
N ASP A 79 -6.17 -31.17 16.04
CA ASP A 79 -6.50 -32.61 16.02
C ASP A 79 -7.63 -32.98 16.98
N SER A 80 -7.81 -32.21 18.07
CA SER A 80 -8.91 -32.38 19.05
C SER A 80 -10.17 -31.58 18.71
N GLY A 81 -10.28 -31.01 17.53
CA GLY A 81 -11.39 -30.15 17.10
C GLY A 81 -11.24 -28.67 17.51
N SER A 82 -12.34 -27.92 17.48
CA SER A 82 -12.33 -26.51 17.89
C SER A 82 -12.08 -26.38 19.40
N PRO A 83 -11.06 -25.63 19.83
CA PRO A 83 -10.74 -25.45 21.24
C PRO A 83 -11.67 -24.41 21.92
N VAL A 84 -12.54 -23.74 21.16
CA VAL A 84 -13.43 -22.68 21.62
C VAL A 84 -14.88 -23.06 21.43
N LEU A 85 -15.65 -23.02 22.51
CA LEU A 85 -17.10 -23.11 22.50
C LEU A 85 -17.65 -21.69 22.78
N PRO A 86 -18.17 -20.99 21.77
CA PRO A 86 -18.61 -19.61 21.89
C PRO A 86 -19.62 -19.42 23.04
N GLY A 87 -19.38 -18.42 23.89
CA GLY A 87 -20.20 -18.14 25.05
C GLY A 87 -20.03 -19.09 26.24
N ASN A 88 -19.19 -20.13 26.12
CA ASN A 88 -18.95 -21.12 27.16
C ASN A 88 -17.46 -21.31 27.48
N PRO A 89 -16.85 -20.44 28.28
CA PRO A 89 -15.43 -20.55 28.66
C PRO A 89 -15.10 -21.86 29.35
N ASP A 90 -15.91 -22.24 30.31
CA ASP A 90 -15.67 -23.45 31.15
C ASP A 90 -15.83 -24.76 30.35
N GLY A 91 -16.54 -24.72 29.22
CA GLY A 91 -16.61 -25.79 28.23
C GLY A 91 -15.46 -25.78 27.22
N SER A 92 -14.79 -24.65 27.03
CA SER A 92 -13.78 -24.44 26.00
C SER A 92 -12.43 -25.00 26.38
N LEU A 93 -11.88 -25.87 25.51
CA LEU A 93 -10.58 -26.52 25.75
C LEU A 93 -9.46 -25.49 25.90
N ILE A 94 -9.50 -24.38 25.11
CA ILE A 94 -8.51 -23.31 25.15
C ILE A 94 -8.40 -22.63 26.51
N TYR A 95 -9.48 -22.58 27.28
CA TYR A 95 -9.49 -22.03 28.64
C TYR A 95 -9.16 -23.11 29.68
N LYS A 96 -9.72 -24.31 29.54
CA LYS A 96 -9.53 -25.43 30.48
C LYS A 96 -8.06 -25.78 30.68
N VAL A 97 -7.30 -25.87 29.58
CA VAL A 97 -5.85 -26.24 29.65
C VAL A 97 -4.98 -25.18 30.30
N LEU A 98 -5.47 -23.97 30.53
CA LEU A 98 -4.76 -22.90 31.20
C LEU A 98 -4.96 -22.87 32.71
N LEU A 99 -5.96 -23.60 33.21
CA LEU A 99 -6.30 -23.59 34.63
C LEU A 99 -5.28 -24.37 35.47
N PRO A 100 -5.04 -23.96 36.74
CA PRO A 100 -4.21 -24.71 37.65
C PRO A 100 -4.67 -26.15 37.80
N GLY A 101 -3.76 -27.12 37.67
CA GLY A 101 -4.06 -28.54 37.79
C GLY A 101 -4.70 -29.19 36.54
N ALA A 102 -4.78 -28.49 35.44
CA ALA A 102 -5.27 -29.07 34.17
C ALA A 102 -4.32 -30.14 33.63
N ASP A 103 -4.89 -31.19 33.03
CA ASP A 103 -4.13 -32.22 32.30
C ASP A 103 -4.76 -32.42 30.91
N PRO A 104 -4.03 -32.10 29.81
CA PRO A 104 -2.73 -31.45 29.81
C PRO A 104 -2.79 -29.97 30.24
N HIS A 105 -1.75 -29.50 30.95
CA HIS A 105 -1.61 -28.09 31.29
C HIS A 105 -0.81 -27.33 30.23
N MET A 106 -1.26 -26.10 29.88
CA MET A 106 -0.60 -25.23 28.91
C MET A 106 -0.32 -23.83 29.52
N PRO A 107 0.88 -23.25 29.28
CA PRO A 107 2.05 -23.85 28.64
C PRO A 107 2.63 -25.02 29.48
N PRO A 108 3.23 -26.02 28.83
CA PRO A 108 3.76 -27.18 29.54
C PRO A 108 5.03 -26.84 30.33
N GLY A 109 5.18 -27.41 31.51
CA GLY A 109 6.35 -27.29 32.43
C GLY A 109 5.95 -26.71 33.78
N GLU A 110 6.67 -27.21 34.83
CA GLU A 110 6.43 -26.75 36.21
C GLU A 110 6.66 -25.25 36.36
N GLY A 111 5.76 -24.55 37.07
CA GLY A 111 5.84 -23.12 37.35
C GLY A 111 5.45 -22.17 36.22
N LYS A 112 4.88 -22.66 35.10
CA LYS A 112 4.47 -21.82 33.95
C LYS A 112 2.96 -21.47 33.95
N GLN A 113 2.38 -21.26 35.13
CA GLN A 113 1.00 -20.78 35.24
C GLN A 113 0.88 -19.36 34.70
N LEU A 114 -0.15 -19.10 33.88
CA LEU A 114 -0.47 -17.74 33.46
C LEU A 114 -0.99 -16.91 34.64
N PRO A 115 -0.70 -15.59 34.68
CA PRO A 115 -1.30 -14.70 35.65
C PRO A 115 -2.83 -14.70 35.59
N GLU A 116 -3.50 -14.44 36.70
CA GLU A 116 -4.96 -14.39 36.78
C GLU A 116 -5.56 -13.36 35.80
N SER A 117 -4.86 -12.24 35.59
CA SER A 117 -5.23 -11.23 34.58
C SER A 117 -5.35 -11.81 33.17
N ASP A 118 -4.41 -12.66 32.77
CA ASP A 118 -4.34 -13.25 31.45
C ASP A 118 -5.39 -14.37 31.27
N LEU A 119 -5.62 -15.14 32.34
CA LEU A 119 -6.73 -16.11 32.38
C LEU A 119 -8.08 -15.42 32.22
N SER A 120 -8.27 -14.29 32.88
CA SER A 120 -9.47 -13.47 32.79
C SER A 120 -9.69 -12.90 31.39
N LEU A 121 -8.63 -12.48 30.68
CA LEU A 121 -8.72 -12.04 29.29
C LEU A 121 -9.23 -13.15 28.37
N VAL A 122 -8.67 -14.38 28.48
CA VAL A 122 -9.11 -15.51 27.68
C VAL A 122 -10.55 -15.90 28.02
N LYS A 123 -10.92 -15.91 29.30
CA LYS A 123 -12.29 -16.20 29.78
C LYS A 123 -13.30 -15.21 29.18
N ASN A 124 -13.03 -13.93 29.28
CA ASN A 124 -13.89 -12.85 28.77
C ASN A 124 -14.01 -12.91 27.24
N TRP A 125 -12.91 -13.17 26.56
CA TRP A 125 -12.94 -13.34 25.12
C TRP A 125 -13.86 -14.47 24.68
N VAL A 126 -13.75 -15.65 25.27
CA VAL A 126 -14.62 -16.79 24.94
C VAL A 126 -16.08 -16.50 25.30
N ALA A 127 -16.33 -15.85 26.45
CA ALA A 127 -17.68 -15.57 26.95
C ALA A 127 -18.45 -14.56 26.09
N ALA A 128 -17.80 -13.45 25.71
CA ALA A 128 -18.49 -12.29 25.13
C ALA A 128 -18.11 -11.98 23.67
N HIS A 129 -16.88 -12.35 23.25
CA HIS A 129 -16.33 -11.89 22.00
C HIS A 129 -16.20 -12.94 20.88
N VAL A 130 -16.70 -14.17 21.10
CA VAL A 130 -16.77 -15.21 20.09
C VAL A 130 -18.23 -15.48 19.72
N SER A 131 -18.54 -15.47 18.43
CA SER A 131 -19.88 -15.86 17.93
C SER A 131 -19.84 -17.24 17.27
N PRO A 132 -20.92 -18.02 17.35
CA PRO A 132 -21.06 -19.24 16.56
C PRO A 132 -20.99 -18.91 15.07
N HIS A 133 -20.10 -19.56 14.32
CA HIS A 133 -20.12 -19.49 12.86
C HIS A 133 -21.32 -20.28 12.35
N SER A 134 -22.22 -19.63 11.63
CA SER A 134 -23.19 -20.35 10.79
C SER A 134 -22.42 -20.94 9.59
N SER A 135 -22.23 -22.25 9.61
CA SER A 135 -21.72 -23.01 8.48
C SER A 135 -22.76 -23.05 7.37
N ASN A 136 -22.63 -22.18 6.38
CA ASN A 136 -23.39 -22.31 5.14
C ASN A 136 -22.50 -22.97 4.09
N THR A 137 -22.68 -24.26 3.90
CA THR A 137 -22.08 -25.06 2.83
C THR A 137 -22.85 -24.83 1.54
N GLY A 138 -22.46 -23.82 0.77
CA GLY A 138 -22.92 -23.60 -0.59
C GLY A 138 -21.76 -23.15 -1.44
N SER A 139 -21.42 -23.91 -2.46
CA SER A 139 -20.38 -23.59 -3.44
C SER A 139 -20.88 -22.52 -4.43
N GLU A 140 -21.05 -21.28 -3.96
CA GLU A 140 -21.24 -20.14 -4.88
C GLU A 140 -19.88 -19.61 -5.36
N PRO A 141 -19.79 -19.12 -6.61
CA PRO A 141 -18.59 -18.46 -7.12
C PRO A 141 -18.14 -17.33 -6.19
N TRP A 142 -16.84 -17.14 -6.01
CA TRP A 142 -16.28 -16.08 -5.16
C TRP A 142 -16.93 -14.70 -5.38
N ALA A 143 -17.19 -14.35 -6.65
CA ALA A 143 -17.89 -13.13 -7.03
C ALA A 143 -19.36 -13.09 -6.51
N ALA A 144 -19.99 -14.21 -6.26
CA ALA A 144 -21.37 -14.31 -5.79
C ALA A 144 -21.49 -14.51 -4.27
N ALA A 145 -20.48 -15.11 -3.62
CA ALA A 145 -20.49 -15.46 -2.20
C ALA A 145 -19.96 -14.35 -1.29
N SER A 146 -19.18 -13.41 -1.79
CA SER A 146 -18.66 -12.31 -0.98
C SER A 146 -19.73 -11.25 -0.74
N PRO A 147 -20.15 -10.98 0.53
CA PRO A 147 -21.06 -9.87 0.84
C PRO A 147 -20.52 -8.50 0.39
N VAL A 148 -19.21 -8.40 0.15
CA VAL A 148 -18.51 -7.28 -0.47
C VAL A 148 -19.03 -6.98 -1.89
N LEU A 149 -19.67 -7.92 -2.56
CA LEU A 149 -19.94 -7.89 -4.00
C LEU A 149 -21.42 -7.69 -4.38
N LYS A 150 -22.36 -7.77 -3.42
CA LYS A 150 -23.78 -7.47 -3.66
C LYS A 150 -24.22 -6.27 -2.80
N PRO A 151 -23.79 -5.03 -3.13
CA PRO A 151 -24.31 -3.87 -2.42
C PRO A 151 -25.79 -3.70 -2.70
N LYS A 152 -26.56 -3.31 -1.66
CA LYS A 152 -27.96 -2.93 -1.84
C LYS A 152 -28.07 -1.80 -2.88
N PRO A 153 -29.15 -1.74 -3.68
CA PRO A 153 -29.37 -0.65 -4.60
C PRO A 153 -29.26 0.69 -3.88
N LEU A 154 -28.35 1.53 -4.34
CA LEU A 154 -28.10 2.85 -3.75
C LEU A 154 -29.10 3.85 -4.29
N LYS A 155 -29.83 4.53 -3.41
CA LYS A 155 -30.58 5.71 -3.78
C LYS A 155 -29.64 6.91 -3.75
N LEU A 156 -29.15 7.33 -4.92
CA LEU A 156 -28.40 8.57 -5.06
C LEU A 156 -29.35 9.75 -5.12
N PRO A 157 -28.94 10.94 -4.62
CA PRO A 157 -29.79 12.12 -4.60
C PRO A 157 -30.19 12.61 -5.99
N ALA A 158 -29.33 12.46 -6.99
CA ALA A 158 -29.61 12.74 -8.40
C ALA A 158 -28.69 11.91 -9.31
N ALA A 159 -29.19 11.48 -10.46
CA ALA A 159 -28.44 10.69 -11.43
C ALA A 159 -27.29 11.46 -12.13
N SER A 160 -27.27 12.81 -12.04
CA SER A 160 -26.33 13.69 -12.74
C SER A 160 -25.28 14.35 -11.84
N LEU A 161 -25.09 13.85 -10.61
CA LEU A 161 -24.07 14.42 -9.72
C LEU A 161 -22.66 14.10 -10.23
N PRO A 162 -21.71 15.06 -10.15
CA PRO A 162 -20.29 14.76 -10.34
C PRO A 162 -19.82 13.65 -9.39
N ALA A 163 -18.92 12.77 -9.85
CA ALA A 163 -18.46 11.64 -9.08
C ALA A 163 -17.84 12.06 -7.72
N SER A 164 -17.13 13.18 -7.65
CA SER A 164 -16.62 13.74 -6.39
C SER A 164 -17.72 14.01 -5.37
N ARG A 165 -18.89 14.48 -5.81
CA ARG A 165 -20.04 14.73 -4.92
C ARG A 165 -20.75 13.46 -4.48
N VAL A 166 -20.72 12.41 -5.30
CA VAL A 166 -21.21 11.09 -4.89
C VAL A 166 -20.29 10.47 -3.82
N ILE A 167 -18.98 10.63 -3.99
CA ILE A 167 -18.00 10.25 -2.96
C ILE A 167 -18.34 10.91 -1.63
N ASP A 168 -18.49 12.25 -1.64
CA ASP A 168 -18.78 13.03 -0.44
C ASP A 168 -20.09 12.58 0.22
N TYR A 169 -21.14 12.41 -0.56
CA TYR A 169 -22.45 11.96 -0.06
C TYR A 169 -22.35 10.59 0.65
N LEU A 170 -21.67 9.62 0.03
CA LEU A 170 -21.56 8.26 0.58
C LEU A 170 -20.69 8.19 1.84
N VAL A 171 -19.63 9.01 1.90
CA VAL A 171 -18.79 9.08 3.10
C VAL A 171 -19.52 9.81 4.22
N GLN A 172 -20.26 10.88 3.93
CA GLN A 172 -21.09 11.61 4.91
C GLN A 172 -22.11 10.69 5.59
N ILE A 173 -22.75 9.78 4.84
CA ILE A 173 -23.62 8.76 5.43
C ILE A 173 -22.86 7.91 6.45
N GLY A 174 -21.62 7.54 6.16
CA GLY A 174 -20.74 6.81 7.07
C GLY A 174 -20.43 7.60 8.34
N TRP A 175 -20.13 8.89 8.22
CA TRP A 175 -19.89 9.77 9.37
C TRP A 175 -21.12 9.93 10.25
N GLN A 176 -22.30 10.16 9.64
CA GLN A 176 -23.56 10.26 10.37
C GLN A 176 -23.90 8.98 11.15
N LYS A 177 -23.75 7.79 10.51
CA LYS A 177 -23.99 6.51 11.18
C LYS A 177 -23.07 6.26 12.37
N LYS A 178 -21.85 6.79 12.34
CA LYS A 178 -20.84 6.63 13.40
C LYS A 178 -20.79 7.81 14.37
N GLY A 179 -21.60 8.85 14.19
CA GLY A 179 -21.59 10.05 15.01
C GLY A 179 -20.26 10.82 14.99
N VAL A 180 -19.54 10.75 13.86
CA VAL A 180 -18.23 11.39 13.67
C VAL A 180 -18.38 12.69 12.91
N SER A 181 -17.78 13.76 13.43
CA SER A 181 -17.67 15.04 12.71
C SER A 181 -16.37 15.08 11.91
N PRO A 182 -16.41 15.41 10.61
CA PRO A 182 -15.20 15.53 9.81
C PRO A 182 -14.35 16.74 10.22
N ALA A 183 -13.07 16.69 9.85
CA ALA A 183 -12.19 17.84 9.95
C ALA A 183 -12.67 18.97 9.02
N LYS A 184 -12.16 20.17 9.26
CA LYS A 184 -12.39 21.29 8.34
C LYS A 184 -11.71 21.04 7.01
N ARG A 185 -12.13 21.74 5.99
CA ARG A 185 -11.44 21.75 4.70
C ARG A 185 -10.05 22.40 4.87
N ALA A 186 -9.02 21.75 4.35
CA ALA A 186 -7.67 22.27 4.32
C ALA A 186 -7.59 23.59 3.52
N ASP A 187 -6.74 24.50 3.95
CA ASP A 187 -6.46 25.72 3.22
C ASP A 187 -5.78 25.45 1.85
N ASP A 188 -5.61 26.50 1.06
CA ASP A 188 -5.05 26.37 -0.27
C ASP A 188 -3.57 25.98 -0.30
N ARG A 189 -2.78 26.32 0.73
CA ARG A 189 -1.37 25.97 0.83
C ARG A 189 -1.21 24.47 1.11
N VAL A 190 -1.99 23.94 2.05
CA VAL A 190 -2.02 22.51 2.39
C VAL A 190 -2.52 21.71 1.20
N PHE A 191 -3.62 22.14 0.57
CA PHE A 191 -4.15 21.47 -0.62
C PHE A 191 -3.13 21.44 -1.77
N LEU A 192 -2.51 22.57 -2.06
CA LEU A 192 -1.49 22.70 -3.11
C LEU A 192 -0.33 21.71 -2.88
N ARG A 193 0.25 21.72 -1.66
CA ARG A 193 1.34 20.81 -1.32
C ARG A 193 0.92 19.36 -1.48
N ARG A 194 -0.24 18.98 -0.96
CA ARG A 194 -0.76 17.61 -1.02
C ARG A 194 -0.93 17.14 -2.46
N VAL A 195 -1.58 17.92 -3.30
CA VAL A 195 -1.87 17.50 -4.67
C VAL A 195 -0.63 17.42 -5.54
N TYR A 196 0.38 18.29 -5.31
CA TYR A 196 1.67 18.21 -5.99
C TYR A 196 2.42 16.93 -5.61
N LEU A 197 2.48 16.61 -4.32
CA LEU A 197 3.11 15.37 -3.82
C LEU A 197 2.42 14.11 -4.39
N ASP A 198 1.10 14.10 -4.45
CA ASP A 198 0.33 12.93 -4.88
C ASP A 198 0.28 12.75 -6.41
N LEU A 199 0.28 13.84 -7.19
CA LEU A 199 0.11 13.75 -8.65
C LEU A 199 1.42 13.81 -9.44
N ILE A 200 2.39 14.61 -8.98
CA ILE A 200 3.66 14.76 -9.69
C ILE A 200 4.89 14.44 -8.84
N GLY A 201 4.68 14.06 -7.57
CA GLY A 201 5.70 13.45 -6.71
C GLY A 201 6.78 14.40 -6.21
N ARG A 202 6.46 15.68 -6.03
CA ARG A 202 7.32 16.67 -5.41
C ARG A 202 6.52 17.80 -4.76
N ILE A 203 7.14 18.59 -3.92
CA ILE A 203 6.53 19.83 -3.45
C ILE A 203 6.45 20.87 -4.59
N PRO A 204 5.49 21.84 -4.53
CA PRO A 204 5.45 22.93 -5.50
C PRO A 204 6.68 23.84 -5.36
N THR A 205 7.20 24.34 -6.47
CA THR A 205 8.21 25.39 -6.47
C THR A 205 7.64 26.71 -5.94
N PRO A 206 8.49 27.66 -5.48
CA PRO A 206 8.01 28.97 -5.06
C PRO A 206 7.17 29.70 -6.11
N SER A 207 7.52 29.60 -7.39
CA SER A 207 6.77 30.22 -8.49
C SER A 207 5.39 29.58 -8.72
N GLU A 208 5.33 28.24 -8.72
CA GLU A 208 4.05 27.50 -8.84
C GLU A 208 3.11 27.83 -7.68
N ARG A 209 3.66 27.90 -6.46
CA ARG A 209 2.89 28.28 -5.28
C ARG A 209 2.35 29.71 -5.38
N THR A 210 3.22 30.67 -5.74
CA THR A 210 2.80 32.08 -5.88
C THR A 210 1.72 32.23 -6.93
N ALA A 211 1.85 31.58 -8.08
CA ALA A 211 0.85 31.58 -9.15
C ALA A 211 -0.49 31.03 -8.69
N PHE A 212 -0.51 29.91 -7.97
CA PHE A 212 -1.76 29.31 -7.47
C PHE A 212 -2.42 30.15 -6.38
N LEU A 213 -1.66 30.71 -5.46
CA LEU A 213 -2.21 31.53 -4.38
C LEU A 213 -2.75 32.88 -4.87
N ALA A 214 -2.17 33.42 -5.94
CA ALA A 214 -2.64 34.65 -6.59
C ALA A 214 -3.85 34.42 -7.52
N ASP A 215 -4.19 33.18 -7.84
CA ASP A 215 -5.36 32.84 -8.67
C ASP A 215 -6.64 33.06 -7.85
N ASP A 216 -7.50 33.97 -8.30
CA ASP A 216 -8.78 34.34 -7.66
C ASP A 216 -9.99 33.59 -8.23
N ARG A 217 -9.81 32.69 -9.20
CA ARG A 217 -10.89 31.93 -9.81
C ARG A 217 -11.56 31.01 -8.78
N LEU A 218 -12.91 30.99 -8.78
CA LEU A 218 -13.71 30.15 -7.88
C LEU A 218 -13.38 28.65 -7.98
N ARG A 219 -12.96 28.19 -9.17
CA ARG A 219 -12.63 26.77 -9.45
C ARG A 219 -11.14 26.54 -9.63
N LYS A 220 -10.27 27.34 -8.98
CA LYS A 220 -8.82 27.23 -9.12
C LYS A 220 -8.27 25.85 -8.74
N ARG A 221 -8.85 25.19 -7.71
CA ARG A 221 -8.42 23.83 -7.33
C ARG A 221 -8.71 22.80 -8.42
N GLU A 222 -9.85 22.89 -9.10
CA GLU A 222 -10.17 22.03 -10.24
C GLU A 222 -9.20 22.28 -11.41
N ALA A 223 -8.98 23.54 -11.75
CA ALA A 223 -8.05 23.93 -12.81
C ALA A 223 -6.61 23.46 -12.51
N LEU A 224 -6.19 23.55 -11.24
CA LEU A 224 -4.89 23.00 -10.80
C LEU A 224 -4.82 21.48 -11.00
N VAL A 225 -5.83 20.74 -10.53
CA VAL A 225 -5.85 19.28 -10.67
C VAL A 225 -5.78 18.88 -12.13
N ASP A 226 -6.57 19.54 -13.00
CA ASP A 226 -6.56 19.27 -14.44
C ASP A 226 -5.19 19.56 -15.07
N SER A 227 -4.53 20.64 -14.65
CA SER A 227 -3.18 20.97 -15.12
C SER A 227 -2.13 19.95 -14.65
N LEU A 228 -2.22 19.47 -13.42
CA LEU A 228 -1.29 18.47 -12.89
C LEU A 228 -1.48 17.09 -13.53
N LEU A 229 -2.70 16.68 -13.84
CA LEU A 229 -2.98 15.44 -14.57
C LEU A 229 -2.48 15.47 -16.03
N ALA A 230 -2.31 16.68 -16.60
CA ALA A 230 -1.71 16.90 -17.90
C ALA A 230 -0.20 17.21 -17.83
N HIS A 231 0.35 17.38 -16.62
CA HIS A 231 1.74 17.81 -16.42
C HIS A 231 2.73 16.73 -16.90
N PRO A 232 3.86 17.12 -17.53
CA PRO A 232 4.88 16.15 -17.98
C PRO A 232 5.41 15.23 -16.89
N GLU A 233 5.48 15.67 -15.64
CA GLU A 233 5.96 14.88 -14.49
C GLU A 233 4.92 13.86 -13.97
N PHE A 234 3.64 13.95 -14.36
CA PHE A 234 2.60 13.03 -13.89
C PHE A 234 2.91 11.58 -14.27
N ALA A 235 3.17 11.31 -15.54
CA ALA A 235 3.40 9.95 -16.02
C ALA A 235 4.69 9.31 -15.46
N PRO A 236 5.84 10.01 -15.41
CA PRO A 236 7.03 9.54 -14.71
C PRO A 236 6.80 9.22 -13.23
N HIS A 237 6.05 10.07 -12.51
CA HIS A 237 5.71 9.81 -11.11
C HIS A 237 4.84 8.56 -10.96
N MET A 238 3.75 8.44 -11.71
CA MET A 238 2.90 7.25 -11.68
C MET A 238 3.66 5.99 -12.08
N ARG A 239 4.54 6.05 -13.07
CA ARG A 239 5.43 4.96 -13.46
C ARG A 239 6.28 4.47 -12.27
N GLU A 240 6.91 5.38 -11.52
CA GLU A 240 7.72 5.00 -10.36
C GLU A 240 6.88 4.34 -9.27
N MET A 241 5.71 4.90 -8.97
CA MET A 241 4.80 4.36 -7.98
C MET A 241 4.31 2.96 -8.37
N PHE A 242 3.87 2.78 -9.61
CA PHE A 242 3.34 1.51 -10.07
C PHE A 242 4.42 0.45 -10.35
N ASP A 243 5.65 0.83 -10.72
CA ASP A 243 6.76 -0.12 -10.80
C ASP A 243 7.01 -0.80 -9.46
N VAL A 244 7.11 -0.01 -8.39
CA VAL A 244 7.28 -0.55 -7.02
C VAL A 244 6.06 -1.34 -6.58
N LEU A 245 4.86 -0.88 -6.90
CA LEU A 245 3.62 -1.52 -6.49
C LEU A 245 3.41 -2.89 -7.15
N LEU A 246 3.80 -3.03 -8.41
CA LEU A 246 3.58 -4.21 -9.24
C LEU A 246 4.72 -5.24 -9.09
N LEU A 247 5.96 -4.80 -9.08
CA LEU A 247 7.15 -5.65 -9.12
C LEU A 247 8.06 -5.51 -7.88
N GLY A 248 7.69 -4.65 -6.93
CA GLY A 248 8.47 -4.39 -5.72
C GLY A 248 9.77 -3.61 -6.00
N ARG A 249 10.40 -3.17 -4.91
CA ARG A 249 11.73 -2.53 -4.98
C ARG A 249 12.80 -3.56 -5.26
N VAL A 250 13.73 -3.18 -6.11
CA VAL A 250 14.85 -4.02 -6.51
C VAL A 250 16.14 -3.20 -6.52
N ASP A 251 17.28 -3.91 -6.60
CA ASP A 251 18.60 -3.29 -6.78
C ASP A 251 18.71 -2.55 -8.13
N GLU A 252 19.76 -1.76 -8.26
CA GLU A 252 20.01 -0.94 -9.44
C GLU A 252 20.15 -1.76 -10.73
N GLY A 253 20.80 -2.93 -10.66
CA GLY A 253 20.99 -3.81 -11.81
C GLY A 253 19.64 -4.30 -12.37
N LYS A 254 18.71 -4.69 -11.49
CA LYS A 254 17.35 -5.08 -11.89
C LYS A 254 16.54 -3.88 -12.36
N THR A 255 16.66 -2.73 -11.70
CA THR A 255 16.02 -1.47 -12.15
C THR A 255 16.46 -1.11 -13.56
N LYS A 256 17.78 -1.19 -13.83
CA LYS A 256 18.32 -0.98 -15.18
C LYS A 256 17.75 -1.99 -16.19
N ARG A 257 17.67 -3.28 -15.83
CA ARG A 257 17.07 -4.30 -16.70
C ARG A 257 15.61 -4.00 -17.03
N ARG A 258 14.79 -3.49 -16.06
CA ARG A 258 13.42 -3.02 -16.30
C ARG A 258 13.39 -1.89 -17.34
N ALA A 259 14.29 -0.92 -17.20
CA ALA A 259 14.42 0.20 -18.13
C ALA A 259 14.88 -0.25 -19.53
N ASP A 260 15.96 -1.03 -19.61
CA ASP A 260 16.52 -1.53 -20.87
C ASP A 260 15.50 -2.38 -21.67
N ASN A 261 14.64 -3.13 -20.96
CA ASN A 261 13.59 -3.94 -21.54
C ASN A 261 12.24 -3.22 -21.68
N ARG A 262 12.25 -1.89 -21.63
CA ARG A 262 11.13 -0.98 -21.89
C ARG A 262 9.94 -1.07 -20.93
N TRP A 263 10.06 -1.75 -19.82
CA TRP A 263 9.00 -1.80 -18.82
C TRP A 263 8.65 -0.41 -18.29
N HIS A 264 9.66 0.40 -17.92
CA HIS A 264 9.45 1.76 -17.46
C HIS A 264 8.79 2.63 -18.55
N ALA A 265 9.26 2.53 -19.79
CA ALA A 265 8.67 3.29 -20.91
C ALA A 265 7.22 2.87 -21.19
N TYR A 266 6.91 1.58 -21.06
CA TYR A 266 5.55 1.06 -21.21
C TYR A 266 4.62 1.61 -20.12
N LEU A 267 5.01 1.50 -18.83
CA LEU A 267 4.23 2.06 -17.74
C LEU A 267 4.02 3.57 -17.88
N GLU A 268 5.06 4.30 -18.25
CA GLU A 268 4.95 5.74 -18.46
C GLU A 268 3.98 6.09 -19.58
N THR A 269 3.97 5.30 -20.66
CA THR A 269 3.01 5.44 -21.76
C THR A 269 1.57 5.18 -21.30
N VAL A 270 1.34 4.17 -20.44
CA VAL A 270 0.01 3.88 -19.86
C VAL A 270 -0.56 5.11 -19.16
N PHE A 271 0.24 5.79 -18.32
CA PHE A 271 -0.23 6.95 -17.58
C PHE A 271 -0.26 8.24 -18.41
N ARG A 272 0.70 8.44 -19.29
CA ARG A 272 0.75 9.62 -20.18
C ARG A 272 -0.45 9.65 -21.11
N GLU A 273 -0.73 8.52 -21.79
CA GLU A 273 -1.81 8.36 -22.75
C GLU A 273 -3.16 8.03 -22.10
N ASN A 274 -3.18 7.88 -20.78
CA ASN A 274 -4.37 7.46 -20.03
C ASN A 274 -5.00 6.18 -20.59
N ARG A 275 -4.16 5.17 -20.88
CA ARG A 275 -4.63 3.90 -21.41
C ARG A 275 -5.55 3.21 -20.41
N PRO A 276 -6.66 2.60 -20.87
CA PRO A 276 -7.58 1.87 -20.01
C PRO A 276 -6.88 0.81 -19.16
N TRP A 277 -7.18 0.77 -17.85
CA TRP A 277 -6.52 -0.17 -16.94
C TRP A 277 -6.75 -1.64 -17.30
N ASN A 278 -7.91 -1.98 -17.83
CA ASN A 278 -8.21 -3.33 -18.31
C ASN A 278 -7.32 -3.73 -19.51
N GLU A 279 -6.96 -2.79 -20.39
CA GLU A 279 -6.01 -3.05 -21.47
C GLU A 279 -4.60 -3.30 -20.92
N PHE A 280 -4.17 -2.52 -19.93
CA PHE A 280 -2.91 -2.79 -19.24
C PHE A 280 -2.88 -4.21 -18.65
N VAL A 281 -3.95 -4.65 -17.96
CA VAL A 281 -4.03 -5.99 -17.38
C VAL A 281 -4.01 -7.07 -18.47
N ARG A 282 -4.71 -6.85 -19.56
CA ARG A 282 -4.65 -7.75 -20.74
C ARG A 282 -3.22 -7.88 -21.27
N ASP A 283 -2.54 -6.77 -21.46
CA ASP A 283 -1.21 -6.74 -22.07
C ASP A 283 -0.17 -7.48 -21.21
N ILE A 284 -0.19 -7.30 -19.88
CA ILE A 284 0.73 -8.01 -18.98
C ILE A 284 0.43 -9.51 -18.88
N ILE A 285 -0.83 -9.94 -18.95
CA ILE A 285 -1.21 -11.38 -18.94
C ILE A 285 -0.78 -12.05 -20.25
N LEU A 286 -1.07 -11.41 -21.37
CA LEU A 286 -0.74 -11.98 -22.68
C LEU A 286 0.77 -11.97 -22.92
N ALA A 287 1.50 -11.03 -22.33
CA ALA A 287 2.95 -10.90 -22.43
C ALA A 287 3.46 -11.04 -23.88
N GLY A 288 2.69 -10.47 -24.81
CA GLY A 288 2.98 -10.52 -26.24
C GLY A 288 4.18 -9.64 -26.60
N THR A 289 4.94 -10.04 -27.61
CA THR A 289 6.01 -9.22 -28.19
C THR A 289 5.42 -8.26 -29.23
N GLY A 290 4.48 -7.40 -28.80
CA GLY A 290 3.89 -6.38 -29.67
C GLY A 290 4.91 -5.38 -30.21
N TYR A 291 4.52 -4.65 -31.24
CA TYR A 291 5.29 -3.51 -31.75
C TYR A 291 4.90 -2.24 -30.99
N GLY A 292 5.85 -1.33 -30.80
CA GLY A 292 5.57 -0.04 -30.17
C GLY A 292 5.50 -0.08 -28.63
N SER A 293 4.50 0.59 -28.06
CA SER A 293 4.35 0.80 -26.62
C SER A 293 4.08 -0.47 -25.82
N GLU A 294 3.46 -1.49 -26.44
CA GLU A 294 3.15 -2.77 -25.80
C GLU A 294 4.38 -3.65 -25.56
N ARG A 295 5.49 -3.35 -26.22
CA ARG A 295 6.71 -4.13 -26.16
C ARG A 295 7.27 -4.34 -24.75
N GLY A 296 7.03 -3.41 -23.85
CA GLY A 296 7.49 -3.49 -22.46
C GLY A 296 6.58 -4.31 -21.53
N ALA A 297 5.32 -4.56 -21.90
CA ALA A 297 4.35 -5.26 -21.06
C ALA A 297 4.77 -6.69 -20.70
N SER A 298 5.46 -7.36 -21.64
CA SER A 298 5.95 -8.74 -21.43
C SER A 298 6.94 -8.87 -20.28
N TRP A 299 7.65 -7.79 -19.92
CA TRP A 299 8.62 -7.80 -18.85
C TRP A 299 8.02 -8.19 -17.50
N PHE A 300 6.78 -7.84 -17.25
CA PHE A 300 6.09 -8.14 -15.98
C PHE A 300 6.14 -9.64 -15.63
N LEU A 301 5.80 -10.50 -16.58
CA LEU A 301 5.87 -11.95 -16.39
C LEU A 301 7.28 -12.50 -16.68
N TYR A 302 8.02 -11.90 -17.62
CA TYR A 302 9.37 -12.31 -17.97
C TYR A 302 10.33 -12.22 -16.77
N GLU A 303 10.21 -11.19 -15.92
CA GLU A 303 11.01 -11.00 -14.70
C GLU A 303 10.82 -12.12 -13.68
N GLN A 304 9.71 -12.88 -13.75
CA GLN A 304 9.44 -14.01 -12.86
C GLN A 304 10.26 -15.27 -13.21
N ASN A 305 11.09 -15.20 -14.27
CA ASN A 305 12.10 -16.18 -14.62
C ASN A 305 11.59 -17.63 -14.75
N ASN A 306 10.48 -17.83 -15.45
CA ASN A 306 9.80 -19.13 -15.62
C ASN A 306 9.24 -19.75 -14.35
N ASP A 307 9.14 -19.01 -13.26
CA ASP A 307 8.45 -19.44 -12.05
C ASP A 307 6.94 -19.19 -12.20
N HIS A 308 6.21 -20.23 -12.60
CA HIS A 308 4.78 -20.12 -12.89
C HIS A 308 3.95 -19.81 -11.66
N GLN A 309 4.41 -20.17 -10.45
CA GLN A 309 3.76 -19.82 -9.19
C GLN A 309 3.89 -18.32 -8.94
N LYS A 310 5.10 -17.76 -9.08
CA LYS A 310 5.30 -16.31 -8.98
C LYS A 310 4.53 -15.53 -10.05
N MET A 311 4.43 -16.07 -11.28
CA MET A 311 3.57 -15.46 -12.32
C MET A 311 2.11 -15.39 -11.85
N ALA A 312 1.56 -16.48 -11.31
CA ALA A 312 0.20 -16.52 -10.77
C ALA A 312 0.01 -15.56 -9.58
N GLU A 313 0.95 -15.57 -8.63
CA GLU A 313 0.97 -14.71 -7.45
C GLU A 313 1.10 -13.22 -7.80
N SER A 314 1.80 -12.87 -8.86
CA SER A 314 1.91 -11.49 -9.32
C SER A 314 0.66 -10.97 -10.03
N ILE A 315 -0.06 -11.84 -10.75
CA ILE A 315 -1.28 -11.47 -11.48
C ILE A 315 -2.50 -11.40 -10.57
N ALA A 316 -2.63 -12.28 -9.57
CA ALA A 316 -3.83 -12.37 -8.74
C ALA A 316 -4.19 -11.05 -8.04
N PRO A 317 -3.27 -10.31 -7.41
CA PRO A 317 -3.58 -9.01 -6.79
C PRO A 317 -3.96 -7.94 -7.82
N VAL A 318 -3.45 -8.03 -9.05
CA VAL A 318 -3.72 -7.04 -10.09
C VAL A 318 -5.07 -7.28 -10.77
N ALA A 319 -5.36 -8.53 -11.12
CA ALA A 319 -6.54 -8.90 -11.87
C ALA A 319 -7.76 -9.19 -10.98
N PHE A 320 -7.55 -9.70 -9.75
CA PHE A 320 -8.63 -10.13 -8.85
C PHE A 320 -8.61 -9.42 -7.50
N GLY A 321 -7.58 -8.65 -7.18
CA GLY A 321 -7.50 -7.85 -5.96
C GLY A 321 -7.09 -8.62 -4.70
N VAL A 322 -6.65 -9.86 -4.81
CA VAL A 322 -6.37 -10.72 -3.67
C VAL A 322 -5.02 -11.44 -3.80
N ASP A 323 -4.29 -11.54 -2.70
CA ASP A 323 -3.13 -12.41 -2.59
C ASP A 323 -3.60 -13.85 -2.43
N VAL A 324 -3.02 -14.76 -3.22
CA VAL A 324 -3.43 -16.17 -3.27
C VAL A 324 -2.41 -17.13 -2.68
N GLN A 325 -1.27 -16.64 -2.16
CA GLN A 325 -0.19 -17.51 -1.67
C GLN A 325 -0.64 -18.52 -0.61
N CYS A 326 -1.52 -18.11 0.30
CA CYS A 326 -2.05 -19.02 1.33
C CYS A 326 -2.81 -20.22 0.72
N ALA A 327 -3.38 -20.04 -0.48
CA ALA A 327 -4.13 -21.10 -1.16
C ALA A 327 -3.26 -22.11 -1.91
N GLN A 328 -1.94 -21.99 -1.87
CA GLN A 328 -1.01 -22.98 -2.45
C GLN A 328 -1.16 -24.36 -1.83
N CYS A 329 -1.28 -24.43 -0.50
CA CYS A 329 -1.27 -25.71 0.24
C CYS A 329 -2.65 -26.18 0.68
N HIS A 330 -3.61 -25.26 0.86
CA HIS A 330 -4.99 -25.53 1.33
C HIS A 330 -5.89 -24.37 0.92
N ASP A 331 -7.22 -24.55 1.03
CA ASP A 331 -8.15 -23.43 0.89
C ASP A 331 -7.78 -22.30 1.86
N HIS A 332 -7.99 -21.06 1.46
CA HIS A 332 -7.57 -19.91 2.29
C HIS A 332 -8.21 -20.01 3.69
N PRO A 333 -7.41 -19.88 4.77
CA PRO A 333 -7.89 -20.19 6.12
C PRO A 333 -9.01 -19.27 6.62
N SER A 334 -8.98 -18.01 6.22
CA SER A 334 -9.91 -16.96 6.69
C SER A 334 -10.84 -16.45 5.59
N ALA A 335 -10.62 -16.86 4.33
CA ALA A 335 -11.43 -16.49 3.17
C ALA A 335 -11.85 -17.74 2.40
N PRO A 336 -12.89 -18.44 2.86
CA PRO A 336 -13.28 -19.77 2.33
C PRO A 336 -13.67 -19.74 0.86
N GLU A 337 -13.97 -18.59 0.31
CA GLU A 337 -14.21 -18.39 -1.13
C GLU A 337 -12.93 -18.53 -1.99
N ILE A 338 -11.73 -18.43 -1.39
CA ILE A 338 -10.46 -18.60 -2.09
C ILE A 338 -9.98 -20.02 -1.90
N LYS A 339 -10.15 -20.84 -2.95
CA LYS A 339 -9.85 -22.26 -2.92
C LYS A 339 -8.44 -22.58 -3.42
N GLN A 340 -7.89 -23.70 -2.98
CA GLN A 340 -6.63 -24.26 -3.52
C GLN A 340 -6.73 -24.45 -5.05
N ALA A 341 -7.91 -24.85 -5.55
CA ALA A 341 -8.19 -24.98 -6.97
C ALA A 341 -7.98 -23.67 -7.75
N HIS A 342 -8.31 -22.50 -7.16
CA HIS A 342 -8.08 -21.20 -7.80
C HIS A 342 -6.59 -20.89 -7.94
N TYR A 343 -5.78 -21.16 -6.90
CA TYR A 343 -4.34 -20.99 -6.96
C TYR A 343 -3.72 -21.82 -8.08
N TRP A 344 -4.00 -23.14 -8.09
CA TRP A 344 -3.45 -24.04 -9.08
C TRP A 344 -4.04 -23.85 -10.48
N GLY A 345 -5.25 -23.32 -10.58
CA GLY A 345 -5.85 -22.87 -11.84
C GLY A 345 -5.10 -21.70 -12.45
N LEU A 346 -4.72 -20.69 -11.63
CA LEU A 346 -3.86 -19.58 -12.06
C LEU A 346 -2.47 -20.08 -12.49
N VAL A 347 -1.86 -20.98 -11.73
CA VAL A 347 -0.56 -21.58 -12.08
C VAL A 347 -0.67 -22.35 -13.40
N SER A 348 -1.76 -23.11 -13.63
CA SER A 348 -2.01 -23.84 -14.86
C SER A 348 -2.07 -22.93 -16.10
N ALA A 349 -2.57 -21.69 -15.92
CA ALA A 349 -2.62 -20.73 -17.02
C ALA A 349 -1.23 -20.37 -17.56
N PHE A 350 -0.19 -20.45 -16.73
CA PHE A 350 1.19 -20.15 -17.10
C PHE A 350 2.05 -21.39 -17.40
N ASN A 351 1.59 -22.59 -17.05
CA ASN A 351 2.44 -23.79 -17.05
C ASN A 351 2.85 -24.30 -18.45
N ARG A 352 2.32 -23.70 -19.51
CA ARG A 352 2.75 -23.87 -20.89
C ARG A 352 3.69 -22.75 -21.38
N SER A 353 3.91 -21.73 -20.56
CA SER A 353 4.67 -20.54 -20.92
C SER A 353 6.14 -20.68 -20.54
N LYS A 354 7.01 -20.12 -21.37
CA LYS A 354 8.46 -19.99 -21.11
C LYS A 354 8.97 -18.64 -21.60
N ASN A 355 9.96 -18.11 -20.92
CA ASN A 355 10.68 -16.93 -21.39
C ASN A 355 11.36 -17.21 -22.74
N VAL A 356 11.30 -16.26 -23.64
CA VAL A 356 11.99 -16.28 -24.92
C VAL A 356 12.52 -14.89 -25.26
N ASP A 357 13.78 -14.82 -25.66
CA ASP A 357 14.36 -13.59 -26.20
C ASP A 357 14.07 -13.54 -27.70
N THR A 358 13.14 -12.67 -28.09
CA THR A 358 12.80 -12.47 -29.49
C THR A 358 13.61 -11.33 -30.09
N ASN A 359 13.57 -11.21 -31.44
CA ASN A 359 14.17 -10.04 -32.11
C ASN A 359 13.57 -8.71 -31.69
N ASN A 360 12.37 -8.74 -31.09
CA ASN A 360 11.65 -7.56 -30.58
C ASN A 360 11.81 -7.35 -29.07
N GLY A 361 12.65 -8.14 -28.40
CA GLY A 361 12.90 -8.10 -26.96
C GLY A 361 12.29 -9.28 -26.20
N PRO A 362 12.29 -9.23 -24.88
CA PRO A 362 11.76 -10.28 -24.01
C PRO A 362 10.28 -10.57 -24.29
N GLY A 363 9.91 -11.84 -24.27
CA GLY A 363 8.52 -12.28 -24.42
C GLY A 363 8.29 -13.65 -23.80
N LEU A 364 7.07 -14.13 -23.80
CA LEU A 364 6.72 -15.47 -23.38
C LEU A 364 6.21 -16.27 -24.58
N THR A 365 6.87 -17.40 -24.86
CA THR A 365 6.35 -18.41 -25.77
C THR A 365 5.38 -19.31 -25.02
N GLU A 366 4.36 -19.85 -25.71
CA GLU A 366 3.40 -20.79 -25.13
C GLU A 366 3.28 -22.05 -25.98
N SER A 367 3.38 -23.22 -25.34
CA SER A 367 3.23 -24.51 -25.99
C SER A 367 1.76 -24.86 -26.22
N ALA A 368 1.45 -25.52 -27.33
CA ALA A 368 0.12 -26.05 -27.61
C ALA A 368 -0.15 -27.40 -26.89
N ILE A 369 0.88 -28.03 -26.35
CA ILE A 369 0.81 -29.35 -25.73
C ILE A 369 1.43 -29.38 -24.34
N GLY A 370 1.13 -30.41 -23.56
CA GLY A 370 1.69 -30.65 -22.23
C GLY A 370 1.22 -29.64 -21.17
N GLY A 371 2.06 -29.39 -20.18
CA GLY A 371 1.81 -28.41 -19.12
C GLY A 371 0.64 -28.77 -18.18
N PHE A 372 0.24 -30.02 -18.11
CA PHE A 372 -0.77 -30.50 -17.16
C PHE A 372 -0.11 -30.77 -15.81
N ILE A 373 -0.65 -30.18 -14.77
CA ILE A 373 -0.20 -30.34 -13.39
C ILE A 373 -1.30 -30.90 -12.51
N SER A 374 -0.90 -31.47 -11.38
CA SER A 374 -1.79 -31.89 -10.31
C SER A 374 -1.25 -31.39 -8.99
N TYR A 375 -2.12 -31.09 -8.06
CA TYR A 375 -1.78 -30.66 -6.72
C TYR A 375 -2.33 -31.63 -5.68
N LYS A 376 -1.80 -31.57 -4.47
CA LYS A 376 -2.28 -32.36 -3.34
C LYS A 376 -2.86 -31.43 -2.28
N ASN A 377 -4.01 -31.81 -1.74
CA ASN A 377 -4.56 -31.15 -0.57
C ASN A 377 -3.88 -31.63 0.72
N LEU A 378 -4.25 -31.06 1.86
CA LEU A 378 -3.70 -31.44 3.18
C LEU A 378 -3.95 -32.93 3.51
N ALA A 379 -5.03 -33.52 3.01
CA ALA A 379 -5.31 -34.95 3.15
C ALA A 379 -4.49 -35.83 2.18
N LYS A 380 -3.52 -35.25 1.45
CA LYS A 380 -2.67 -35.90 0.44
C LYS A 380 -3.43 -36.45 -0.77
N VAL A 381 -4.70 -36.08 -0.94
CA VAL A 381 -5.51 -36.43 -2.12
C VAL A 381 -5.04 -35.57 -3.29
N SER A 382 -4.70 -36.25 -4.39
CA SER A 382 -4.27 -35.56 -5.62
C SER A 382 -5.49 -35.16 -6.46
N ALA A 383 -5.49 -33.91 -6.94
CA ALA A 383 -6.47 -33.39 -7.87
C ALA A 383 -5.78 -32.77 -9.10
N PRO A 384 -6.38 -32.87 -10.29
CA PRO A 384 -5.90 -32.14 -11.46
C PRO A 384 -6.09 -30.64 -11.27
N ALA A 385 -5.12 -29.83 -11.71
CA ALA A 385 -5.28 -28.39 -11.77
C ALA A 385 -5.97 -28.00 -13.08
N GLU A 386 -7.27 -27.72 -13.02
CA GLU A 386 -8.04 -27.15 -14.10
C GLU A 386 -7.83 -25.64 -14.19
N LEU A 387 -8.15 -25.00 -15.32
CA LEU A 387 -8.15 -23.54 -15.45
C LEU A 387 -9.35 -22.98 -14.69
N THR A 388 -9.21 -22.81 -13.38
CA THR A 388 -10.26 -22.32 -12.48
C THR A 388 -9.82 -21.00 -11.86
N PHE A 389 -10.67 -19.97 -11.97
CA PHE A 389 -10.33 -18.62 -11.60
C PHE A 389 -11.23 -18.08 -10.47
N LEU A 390 -10.74 -17.06 -9.80
CA LEU A 390 -11.40 -16.46 -8.63
C LEU A 390 -12.80 -15.89 -8.92
N ASN A 391 -13.11 -15.53 -10.16
CA ASN A 391 -14.46 -15.09 -10.58
C ASN A 391 -15.43 -16.27 -10.83
N GLY A 392 -15.03 -17.50 -10.49
CA GLY A 392 -15.84 -18.72 -10.67
C GLY A 392 -15.82 -19.30 -12.07
N LYS A 393 -15.12 -18.67 -13.03
CA LYS A 393 -14.97 -19.27 -14.38
C LYS A 393 -14.00 -20.44 -14.32
N SER A 394 -14.37 -21.51 -15.02
CA SER A 394 -13.54 -22.71 -15.17
C SER A 394 -13.58 -23.22 -16.59
N VAL A 395 -12.41 -23.66 -17.06
CA VAL A 395 -12.28 -24.28 -18.40
C VAL A 395 -11.53 -25.60 -18.25
N SER A 396 -12.17 -26.69 -18.65
CA SER A 396 -11.57 -28.02 -18.67
C SER A 396 -10.89 -28.29 -20.00
N GLU A 397 -9.73 -28.93 -19.95
CA GLU A 397 -8.98 -29.40 -21.11
C GLU A 397 -8.94 -30.94 -21.12
N ASN A 398 -8.97 -31.52 -22.31
CA ASN A 398 -8.72 -32.96 -22.43
C ASN A 398 -7.28 -33.28 -22.03
N ARG A 399 -7.12 -34.01 -20.92
CA ARG A 399 -5.80 -34.51 -20.51
C ARG A 399 -5.49 -35.78 -21.27
N PRO A 400 -4.29 -35.88 -21.84
CA PRO A 400 -3.84 -37.16 -22.40
C PRO A 400 -3.78 -38.22 -21.30
N ALA A 401 -3.97 -39.47 -21.69
CA ALA A 401 -3.79 -40.59 -20.75
C ALA A 401 -2.38 -40.57 -20.15
N LYS A 402 -2.23 -41.10 -18.93
CA LYS A 402 -0.95 -41.20 -18.25
C LYS A 402 0.04 -41.89 -19.20
N ASP A 403 1.26 -41.35 -19.27
CA ASP A 403 2.37 -41.85 -20.10
C ASP A 403 2.19 -41.68 -21.64
N THR A 404 1.14 -41.01 -22.11
CA THR A 404 0.98 -40.65 -23.52
C THR A 404 1.87 -39.44 -23.86
N LYS A 405 2.83 -39.63 -24.79
CA LYS A 405 3.62 -38.53 -25.36
C LYS A 405 2.78 -37.80 -26.38
N GLU A 406 2.37 -36.58 -26.09
CA GLU A 406 1.75 -35.70 -27.08
C GLU A 406 2.82 -35.32 -28.15
N LYS A 407 2.46 -35.46 -29.42
CA LYS A 407 3.28 -34.93 -30.53
C LYS A 407 2.88 -33.48 -30.80
N ASP A 408 3.88 -32.61 -30.79
CA ASP A 408 3.66 -31.23 -31.17
C ASP A 408 3.45 -31.13 -32.71
N ASP A 409 2.55 -30.23 -33.10
CA ASP A 409 2.16 -30.04 -34.50
C ASP A 409 2.02 -28.54 -34.79
N PRO A 410 2.75 -27.99 -35.77
CA PRO A 410 2.61 -26.60 -36.19
C PRO A 410 1.18 -26.16 -36.49
N ALA A 411 0.30 -27.07 -36.92
CA ALA A 411 -1.12 -26.76 -37.13
C ALA A 411 -1.90 -26.37 -35.87
N LYS A 412 -1.39 -26.73 -34.67
CA LYS A 412 -1.95 -26.32 -33.36
C LYS A 412 -1.66 -24.88 -33.01
N TYR A 413 -0.88 -24.15 -33.80
CA TYR A 413 -0.44 -22.80 -33.50
C TYR A 413 -1.02 -21.76 -34.46
N LEU A 414 -1.20 -20.55 -33.97
CA LEU A 414 -1.36 -19.33 -34.74
C LEU A 414 0.00 -18.79 -35.15
N VAL A 415 0.99 -18.88 -34.25
CA VAL A 415 2.40 -18.57 -34.48
C VAL A 415 3.19 -19.80 -34.05
N PRO A 416 3.70 -20.61 -35.00
CA PRO A 416 4.46 -21.81 -34.64
C PRO A 416 5.76 -21.52 -33.88
N PRO A 417 6.25 -22.46 -33.06
CA PRO A 417 7.53 -22.31 -32.36
C PRO A 417 8.69 -22.23 -33.37
N GLY A 418 9.67 -21.39 -33.03
CA GLY A 418 10.87 -21.17 -33.85
C GLY A 418 11.97 -20.49 -33.03
N ASN A 419 13.14 -20.32 -33.62
CA ASN A 419 14.23 -19.62 -32.98
C ASN A 419 13.86 -18.14 -32.78
N LYS A 420 13.96 -17.64 -31.52
CA LYS A 420 13.61 -16.27 -31.16
C LYS A 420 12.16 -15.87 -31.48
N VAL A 421 11.25 -16.83 -31.47
CA VAL A 421 9.83 -16.62 -31.73
C VAL A 421 9.02 -16.89 -30.48
N ALA A 422 8.16 -15.96 -30.13
CA ALA A 422 7.12 -16.19 -29.09
C ALA A 422 5.97 -16.94 -29.77
N ALA A 423 5.99 -18.27 -29.67
CA ALA A 423 4.94 -19.12 -30.21
C ALA A 423 3.60 -18.84 -29.55
N LYS A 424 2.52 -18.90 -30.35
CA LYS A 424 1.16 -18.69 -29.88
C LYS A 424 0.28 -19.86 -30.33
N PRO A 425 -0.22 -20.69 -29.40
CA PRO A 425 -1.13 -21.76 -29.76
C PRO A 425 -2.52 -21.22 -30.14
N ARG A 426 -3.31 -22.00 -30.88
CA ARG A 426 -4.71 -21.68 -31.20
C ARG A 426 -5.58 -21.68 -29.94
N PHE A 427 -5.28 -22.54 -28.96
CA PHE A 427 -5.84 -22.52 -27.63
C PHE A 427 -4.76 -22.04 -26.65
N SER A 428 -4.82 -20.78 -26.27
CA SER A 428 -3.88 -20.17 -25.31
C SER A 428 -4.50 -20.12 -23.91
N ARG A 429 -3.84 -20.74 -22.94
CA ARG A 429 -4.27 -20.67 -21.54
C ARG A 429 -4.17 -19.25 -20.97
N ARG A 430 -3.20 -18.45 -21.44
CA ARG A 430 -3.08 -17.04 -21.06
C ARG A 430 -4.24 -16.21 -21.63
N GLU A 431 -4.72 -16.50 -22.85
CA GLU A 431 -5.94 -15.85 -23.37
C GLU A 431 -7.18 -16.21 -22.55
N VAL A 432 -7.31 -17.47 -22.12
CA VAL A 432 -8.40 -17.88 -21.21
C VAL A 432 -8.34 -17.12 -19.89
N LEU A 433 -7.13 -16.99 -19.30
CA LEU A 433 -6.94 -16.18 -18.09
C LEU A 433 -7.24 -14.70 -18.32
N ALA A 434 -6.76 -14.12 -19.43
CA ALA A 434 -7.04 -12.71 -19.75
C ALA A 434 -8.55 -12.48 -19.91
N GLN A 435 -9.26 -13.37 -20.59
CA GLN A 435 -10.72 -13.28 -20.70
C GLN A 435 -11.40 -13.40 -19.33
N ALA A 436 -10.97 -14.32 -18.46
CA ALA A 436 -11.50 -14.44 -17.12
C ALA A 436 -11.23 -13.20 -16.26
N ALA A 437 -10.05 -12.60 -16.40
CA ALA A 437 -9.68 -11.38 -15.68
C ALA A 437 -10.49 -10.15 -16.12
N LEU A 438 -10.89 -10.08 -17.39
CA LEU A 438 -11.50 -8.88 -17.99
C LEU A 438 -13.01 -8.95 -18.13
N THR A 439 -13.61 -10.15 -18.10
CA THR A 439 -15.04 -10.34 -18.34
C THR A 439 -15.72 -10.89 -17.09
N ASP A 440 -16.80 -10.22 -16.65
CA ASP A 440 -17.55 -10.59 -15.45
C ASP A 440 -16.68 -10.77 -14.20
N ASN A 441 -15.68 -9.91 -14.07
CA ASN A 441 -14.77 -9.90 -12.95
C ASN A 441 -14.87 -8.59 -12.17
N PRO A 442 -15.72 -8.49 -11.17
CA PRO A 442 -15.84 -7.29 -10.35
C PRO A 442 -14.60 -7.02 -9.48
N GLY A 443 -13.69 -7.99 -9.36
CA GLY A 443 -12.42 -7.84 -8.64
C GLY A 443 -11.49 -6.83 -9.31
N LEU A 444 -11.45 -6.81 -10.64
CA LEU A 444 -10.55 -5.92 -11.39
C LEU A 444 -10.76 -4.43 -11.10
N PRO A 445 -11.96 -3.84 -11.34
CA PRO A 445 -12.16 -2.42 -11.06
C PRO A 445 -12.07 -2.10 -9.56
N ARG A 446 -12.53 -2.98 -8.68
CA ARG A 446 -12.43 -2.79 -7.23
C ARG A 446 -11.00 -2.77 -6.73
N ALA A 447 -10.17 -3.68 -7.21
CA ALA A 447 -8.74 -3.73 -6.85
C ALA A 447 -8.04 -2.43 -7.22
N PHE A 448 -8.27 -1.92 -8.41
CA PHE A 448 -7.66 -0.69 -8.88
C PHE A 448 -8.17 0.54 -8.11
N VAL A 449 -9.49 0.66 -7.95
CA VAL A 449 -10.11 1.74 -7.17
C VAL A 449 -9.58 1.75 -5.73
N ASN A 450 -9.55 0.60 -5.05
CA ASN A 450 -9.04 0.50 -3.68
C ASN A 450 -7.57 0.92 -3.58
N ARG A 451 -6.78 0.59 -4.58
CA ARG A 451 -5.36 0.94 -4.66
C ARG A 451 -5.13 2.42 -4.88
N VAL A 452 -5.86 3.03 -5.83
CA VAL A 452 -5.77 4.47 -6.09
C VAL A 452 -6.29 5.26 -4.89
N TRP A 453 -7.40 4.82 -4.28
CA TRP A 453 -7.91 5.41 -3.05
C TRP A 453 -6.85 5.38 -1.95
N ALA A 454 -6.21 4.22 -1.71
CA ALA A 454 -5.17 4.08 -0.70
C ALA A 454 -3.94 4.97 -0.97
N MET A 455 -3.53 5.11 -2.22
CA MET A 455 -2.43 6.03 -2.61
C MET A 455 -2.75 7.48 -2.25
N LEU A 456 -3.96 7.92 -2.54
CA LEU A 456 -4.38 9.32 -2.34
C LEU A 456 -4.73 9.62 -0.88
N THR A 457 -5.40 8.71 -0.18
CA THR A 457 -5.92 8.94 1.19
C THR A 457 -5.08 8.31 2.31
N GLY A 458 -4.05 7.51 1.97
CA GLY A 458 -3.20 6.82 2.94
C GLY A 458 -3.73 5.48 3.44
N ARG A 459 -4.99 5.10 3.13
CA ARG A 459 -5.61 3.82 3.51
C ARG A 459 -6.65 3.40 2.48
N GLY A 460 -6.70 2.12 2.14
CA GLY A 460 -7.76 1.55 1.30
C GLY A 460 -9.09 1.38 2.03
N PHE A 461 -10.18 1.25 1.30
CA PHE A 461 -11.45 0.75 1.84
C PHE A 461 -11.27 -0.65 2.39
N VAL A 462 -10.57 -1.49 1.64
CA VAL A 462 -10.03 -2.78 2.09
C VAL A 462 -8.57 -2.57 2.46
N HIS A 463 -8.21 -3.00 3.65
CA HIS A 463 -6.84 -2.89 4.16
C HIS A 463 -6.46 -4.15 4.95
N PRO A 464 -5.35 -4.81 4.61
CA PRO A 464 -4.33 -4.47 3.61
C PRO A 464 -4.85 -4.42 2.17
N VAL A 465 -4.20 -3.57 1.33
CA VAL A 465 -4.73 -3.20 0.00
C VAL A 465 -4.85 -4.38 -0.98
N LYS A 466 -4.06 -5.42 -0.80
CA LYS A 466 -4.02 -6.63 -1.66
C LYS A 466 -4.92 -7.77 -1.15
N GLU A 467 -5.76 -7.52 -0.15
CA GLU A 467 -6.49 -8.56 0.59
C GLU A 467 -8.01 -8.40 0.41
N MET A 468 -8.47 -8.29 -0.84
CA MET A 468 -9.92 -8.22 -1.12
C MET A 468 -10.59 -9.56 -0.91
N SER A 469 -10.90 -9.88 0.33
CA SER A 469 -11.55 -11.13 0.72
C SER A 469 -12.60 -10.91 1.80
N SER A 470 -13.36 -11.94 2.13
CA SER A 470 -14.32 -11.90 3.23
C SER A 470 -13.66 -11.69 4.60
N GLU A 471 -12.37 -11.97 4.74
CA GLU A 471 -11.59 -11.67 5.94
C GLU A 471 -11.42 -10.16 6.17
N TYR A 472 -11.32 -9.37 5.11
CA TYR A 472 -11.09 -7.93 5.16
C TYR A 472 -12.23 -7.16 4.49
N PRO A 473 -13.40 -7.05 5.13
CA PRO A 473 -14.54 -6.33 4.57
C PRO A 473 -14.21 -4.84 4.37
N PRO A 474 -14.68 -4.22 3.30
CA PRO A 474 -14.43 -2.81 3.06
C PRO A 474 -15.12 -1.92 4.10
N SER A 475 -14.44 -0.86 4.52
CA SER A 475 -14.98 0.13 5.46
C SER A 475 -16.20 0.89 4.90
N HIS A 476 -16.26 1.06 3.57
CA HIS A 476 -17.34 1.73 2.83
C HIS A 476 -17.76 0.89 1.62
N PRO A 477 -18.51 -0.19 1.82
CA PRO A 477 -18.81 -1.17 0.76
C PRO A 477 -19.59 -0.56 -0.40
N GLU A 478 -20.57 0.31 -0.11
CA GLU A 478 -21.38 0.97 -1.11
C GLU A 478 -20.54 1.93 -1.98
N LEU A 479 -19.63 2.68 -1.36
CA LEU A 479 -18.75 3.61 -2.07
C LEU A 479 -17.76 2.86 -2.97
N LEU A 480 -17.12 1.81 -2.46
CA LEU A 480 -16.22 1.00 -3.27
C LEU A 480 -16.94 0.37 -4.47
N ALA A 481 -18.14 -0.14 -4.26
CA ALA A 481 -18.94 -0.74 -5.33
C ALA A 481 -19.39 0.30 -6.37
N TRP A 482 -19.75 1.50 -5.92
CA TRP A 482 -20.14 2.58 -6.80
C TRP A 482 -18.95 3.07 -7.64
N LEU A 483 -17.82 3.38 -6.99
CA LEU A 483 -16.59 3.81 -7.67
C LEU A 483 -16.07 2.78 -8.67
N ALA A 484 -16.12 1.49 -8.31
CA ALA A 484 -15.72 0.43 -9.23
C ALA A 484 -16.59 0.39 -10.48
N ARG A 485 -17.90 0.57 -10.33
CA ARG A 485 -18.83 0.64 -11.46
C ARG A 485 -18.62 1.91 -12.30
N ASP A 486 -18.45 3.07 -11.67
CA ASP A 486 -18.17 4.33 -12.37
C ASP A 486 -16.86 4.24 -13.17
N PHE A 487 -15.83 3.63 -12.57
CA PHE A 487 -14.55 3.38 -13.23
C PHE A 487 -14.70 2.44 -14.43
N GLU A 488 -15.47 1.36 -14.30
CA GLU A 488 -15.77 0.44 -15.42
C GLU A 488 -16.55 1.14 -16.52
N GLN A 489 -17.60 1.90 -16.16
CA GLN A 489 -18.44 2.65 -17.11
C GLN A 489 -17.70 3.77 -17.83
N SER A 490 -16.67 4.34 -17.19
CA SER A 490 -15.79 5.34 -17.83
C SER A 490 -14.76 4.72 -18.79
N GLY A 491 -14.80 3.40 -19.03
CA GLY A 491 -13.80 2.71 -19.84
C GLY A 491 -12.49 2.50 -19.09
N HIS A 492 -12.51 2.41 -17.77
CA HIS A 492 -11.32 2.25 -16.91
C HIS A 492 -10.36 3.45 -17.01
N ASP A 493 -10.91 4.66 -17.05
CA ASP A 493 -10.18 5.92 -17.14
C ASP A 493 -9.47 6.25 -15.81
N ILE A 494 -8.13 6.13 -15.84
CA ILE A 494 -7.26 6.30 -14.66
C ILE A 494 -7.28 7.76 -14.19
N LYS A 495 -7.11 8.72 -15.10
CA LYS A 495 -7.04 10.16 -14.76
C LYS A 495 -8.37 10.67 -14.24
N LYS A 496 -9.49 10.21 -14.81
CA LYS A 496 -10.83 10.53 -14.31
C LYS A 496 -11.00 10.05 -12.86
N LEU A 497 -10.66 8.79 -12.55
CA LEU A 497 -10.76 8.26 -11.19
C LEU A 497 -9.93 9.08 -10.19
N ILE A 498 -8.67 9.38 -10.53
CA ILE A 498 -7.79 10.22 -9.69
C ILE A 498 -8.41 11.59 -9.49
N ARG A 499 -8.87 12.24 -10.57
CA ARG A 499 -9.51 13.55 -10.54
C ARG A 499 -10.70 13.57 -9.60
N ASP A 500 -11.61 12.62 -9.72
CA ASP A 500 -12.83 12.54 -8.93
C ASP A 500 -12.55 12.37 -7.42
N ILE A 501 -11.54 11.57 -7.07
CA ILE A 501 -11.12 11.40 -5.67
C ILE A 501 -10.48 12.70 -5.15
N VAL A 502 -9.55 13.30 -5.88
CA VAL A 502 -8.81 14.50 -5.45
C VAL A 502 -9.74 15.72 -5.31
N LEU A 503 -10.80 15.79 -6.12
CA LEU A 503 -11.80 16.88 -6.04
C LEU A 503 -12.89 16.63 -4.99
N SER A 504 -12.94 15.45 -4.35
CA SER A 504 -13.88 15.20 -3.25
C SER A 504 -13.50 16.00 -2.00
N GLU A 505 -14.49 16.31 -1.17
CA GLU A 505 -14.29 16.97 0.13
C GLU A 505 -13.43 16.08 1.05
N VAL A 506 -13.62 14.77 0.97
CA VAL A 506 -12.86 13.77 1.76
C VAL A 506 -11.34 13.92 1.57
N TYR A 507 -10.88 14.03 0.33
CA TYR A 507 -9.46 14.26 0.04
C TYR A 507 -8.98 15.62 0.50
N GLN A 508 -9.87 16.63 0.52
CA GLN A 508 -9.56 18.01 0.84
C GLN A 508 -9.71 18.35 2.34
N LEU A 509 -9.98 17.37 3.20
CA LEU A 509 -10.00 17.59 4.65
C LEU A 509 -8.62 17.93 5.19
N ASP A 510 -8.59 18.66 6.31
CA ASP A 510 -7.39 18.91 7.10
C ASP A 510 -6.94 17.63 7.84
N SER A 511 -5.66 17.51 8.16
CA SER A 511 -5.12 16.45 9.00
C SER A 511 -5.40 16.66 10.50
N LYS A 512 -5.84 17.86 10.89
CA LYS A 512 -6.20 18.20 12.26
C LYS A 512 -7.68 17.88 12.52
N PRO A 513 -8.00 17.03 13.50
CA PRO A 513 -9.39 16.72 13.84
C PRO A 513 -10.13 17.94 14.39
N SER A 514 -11.44 18.01 14.16
CA SER A 514 -12.30 19.08 14.70
C SER A 514 -12.57 18.93 16.21
N GLY A 515 -12.30 17.76 16.78
CA GLY A 515 -12.52 17.43 18.19
C GLY A 515 -11.24 17.02 18.91
N LEU A 516 -11.37 16.67 20.21
CA LEU A 516 -10.25 16.26 21.07
C LEU A 516 -9.69 14.87 20.71
N SER A 517 -10.48 13.99 20.09
CA SER A 517 -10.07 12.66 19.70
C SER A 517 -9.94 12.54 18.18
N ARG A 518 -8.91 11.83 17.73
CA ARG A 518 -8.74 11.52 16.30
C ARG A 518 -9.65 10.35 15.91
N PRO A 519 -10.53 10.50 14.91
CA PRO A 519 -11.35 9.40 14.42
C PRO A 519 -10.52 8.24 13.86
N GLU A 520 -11.10 7.04 13.88
CA GLU A 520 -10.50 5.87 13.24
C GLU A 520 -10.12 6.14 11.78
N PRO A 521 -8.92 5.76 11.32
CA PRO A 521 -8.47 6.01 9.95
C PRO A 521 -9.41 5.47 8.87
N SER A 522 -10.12 4.39 9.16
CA SER A 522 -11.08 3.75 8.25
C SER A 522 -12.35 4.57 7.98
N VAL A 523 -12.57 5.65 8.75
CA VAL A 523 -13.76 6.51 8.62
C VAL A 523 -13.54 7.66 7.62
N PHE A 524 -12.27 7.97 7.28
CA PHE A 524 -11.89 9.06 6.38
C PHE A 524 -12.46 10.43 6.78
N ALA A 525 -12.64 10.68 8.08
CA ALA A 525 -13.15 11.96 8.58
C ALA A 525 -12.03 12.99 8.83
N VAL A 526 -10.79 12.60 8.68
CA VAL A 526 -9.58 13.43 8.81
C VAL A 526 -8.60 12.95 7.75
N ALA A 527 -7.88 13.86 7.10
CA ALA A 527 -6.80 13.46 6.19
C ALA A 527 -5.70 12.71 6.96
N LEU A 528 -5.28 11.59 6.42
CA LEU A 528 -4.18 10.83 7.01
C LEU A 528 -2.85 11.41 6.57
N GLU A 529 -1.97 11.63 7.52
CA GLU A 529 -0.59 12.01 7.24
C GLU A 529 0.15 10.80 6.66
N LYS A 530 0.71 10.98 5.47
CA LYS A 530 1.43 9.94 4.74
C LYS A 530 2.92 10.28 4.72
N PRO A 531 3.82 9.37 5.09
CA PRO A 531 5.24 9.60 4.90
C PRO A 531 5.56 9.72 3.41
N LEU A 532 6.51 10.59 3.08
CA LEU A 532 6.99 10.71 1.72
C LEU A 532 7.77 9.45 1.34
N HIS A 533 7.46 8.89 0.17
CA HIS A 533 8.26 7.81 -0.40
C HIS A 533 9.63 8.32 -0.84
N ALA A 534 10.60 7.43 -0.95
CA ALA A 534 11.98 7.81 -1.27
C ALA A 534 12.10 8.69 -2.53
N GLU A 535 11.35 8.35 -3.59
CA GLU A 535 11.36 9.09 -4.86
C GLU A 535 10.78 10.49 -4.70
N VAL A 536 9.69 10.60 -3.96
CA VAL A 536 9.01 11.87 -3.67
C VAL A 536 9.86 12.75 -2.76
N LEU A 537 10.47 12.14 -1.73
CA LEU A 537 11.38 12.82 -0.82
C LEU A 537 12.62 13.37 -1.58
N PHE A 538 13.20 12.56 -2.46
CA PHE A 538 14.35 12.97 -3.27
C PHE A 538 14.03 14.24 -4.10
N ARG A 539 12.94 14.20 -4.88
CA ARG A 539 12.54 15.35 -5.70
C ARG A 539 12.16 16.57 -4.85
N SER A 540 11.50 16.33 -3.71
CA SER A 540 11.14 17.41 -2.80
C SER A 540 12.37 18.09 -2.17
N LEU A 541 13.45 17.35 -1.88
CA LEU A 541 14.72 17.90 -1.44
C LEU A 541 15.38 18.76 -2.52
N LEU A 542 15.34 18.32 -3.78
CA LEU A 542 15.85 19.13 -4.90
C LEU A 542 15.06 20.45 -5.04
N VAL A 543 13.75 20.43 -4.92
CA VAL A 543 12.92 21.66 -4.94
C VAL A 543 13.24 22.54 -3.72
N ALA A 544 13.25 21.96 -2.52
CA ALA A 544 13.50 22.68 -1.27
C ALA A 544 14.89 23.34 -1.21
N THR A 545 15.86 22.79 -1.94
CA THR A 545 17.21 23.36 -2.04
C THR A 545 17.41 24.23 -3.29
N SER A 546 16.34 24.47 -4.07
CA SER A 546 16.35 25.19 -5.35
C SER A 546 17.30 24.60 -6.40
N ARG A 547 17.45 23.25 -6.38
CA ARG A 547 18.28 22.50 -7.35
C ARG A 547 17.43 21.81 -8.44
N TRP A 548 16.11 21.96 -8.42
CA TRP A 548 15.18 21.46 -9.42
C TRP A 548 15.03 22.44 -10.59
N PRO A 549 14.91 22.02 -11.87
CA PRO A 549 14.94 20.65 -12.39
C PRO A 549 16.33 20.11 -12.77
N SER A 550 17.40 20.88 -12.58
CA SER A 550 18.74 20.53 -13.04
C SER A 550 19.41 19.53 -12.09
N GLU A 551 19.45 18.27 -12.49
CA GLU A 551 20.30 17.26 -11.85
C GLU A 551 21.78 17.41 -12.26
N SER A 552 22.09 18.21 -13.29
CA SER A 552 23.42 18.28 -13.93
C SER A 552 24.36 19.32 -13.35
N ASP A 553 23.84 20.33 -12.61
CA ASP A 553 24.63 21.46 -12.12
C ASP A 553 25.13 21.30 -10.67
N THR A 554 24.97 20.13 -10.06
CA THR A 554 25.33 19.93 -8.67
C THR A 554 26.65 19.18 -8.53
N LYS A 555 27.50 19.61 -7.62
CA LYS A 555 28.64 18.83 -7.10
C LYS A 555 28.14 17.55 -6.36
N VAL A 556 26.82 17.40 -6.21
CA VAL A 556 26.14 16.26 -5.60
C VAL A 556 25.84 15.25 -6.69
N ASP A 557 26.34 14.04 -6.54
CA ASP A 557 25.92 12.92 -7.38
C ASP A 557 24.47 12.54 -7.03
N ALA A 558 23.53 13.15 -7.76
CA ALA A 558 22.09 12.97 -7.56
C ALA A 558 21.69 11.50 -7.76
N ALA A 559 22.34 10.77 -8.65
CA ALA A 559 22.06 9.36 -8.90
C ALA A 559 22.51 8.49 -7.72
N ALA A 560 23.72 8.72 -7.19
CA ALA A 560 24.20 8.03 -5.99
C ALA A 560 23.34 8.34 -4.76
N PHE A 561 22.91 9.59 -4.59
CA PHE A 561 22.03 9.98 -3.49
C PHE A 561 20.65 9.33 -3.60
N ARG A 562 20.04 9.36 -4.79
CA ARG A 562 18.77 8.66 -5.04
C ARG A 562 18.88 7.18 -4.69
N LYS A 563 19.93 6.50 -5.11
CA LYS A 563 20.18 5.10 -4.81
C LYS A 563 20.25 4.84 -3.31
N LEU A 564 20.97 5.64 -2.57
CA LEU A 564 21.08 5.55 -1.11
C LEU A 564 19.72 5.76 -0.44
N LEU A 565 18.94 6.75 -0.85
CA LEU A 565 17.60 7.01 -0.34
C LEU A 565 16.66 5.81 -0.57
N LEU A 566 16.64 5.26 -1.79
CA LEU A 566 15.81 4.10 -2.16
C LEU A 566 16.11 2.87 -1.30
N SER A 567 17.36 2.69 -0.86
CA SER A 567 17.75 1.55 -0.01
C SER A 567 17.25 1.64 1.44
N GLN A 568 16.86 2.83 1.92
CA GLN A 568 16.47 3.08 3.30
C GLN A 568 14.95 3.12 3.51
N PHE A 569 14.18 3.17 2.43
CA PHE A 569 12.72 3.34 2.52
C PHE A 569 11.98 2.09 2.03
N PRO A 570 10.91 1.68 2.74
CA PRO A 570 10.14 0.48 2.42
C PRO A 570 9.27 0.66 1.17
N ASP A 571 8.56 -0.40 0.81
CA ASP A 571 7.53 -0.40 -0.24
C ASP A 571 6.37 0.58 0.06
N LEU A 572 5.60 0.89 -0.99
CA LEU A 572 4.56 1.93 -0.98
C LEU A 572 3.41 1.70 0.00
N PHE A 573 3.08 0.44 0.30
CA PHE A 573 2.00 0.07 1.22
C PHE A 573 2.52 -0.91 2.28
N PRO A 574 3.35 -0.47 3.24
CA PRO A 574 3.71 -1.32 4.36
C PRO A 574 2.44 -1.64 5.17
N ARG A 575 2.34 -2.85 5.71
CA ARG A 575 1.22 -3.23 6.60
C ARG A 575 1.11 -2.30 7.81
N GLU A 576 2.26 -1.87 8.33
CA GLU A 576 2.40 -0.88 9.38
C GLU A 576 3.55 0.06 9.01
N TYR A 577 3.31 1.36 9.07
CA TYR A 577 4.38 2.33 8.93
C TYR A 577 5.01 2.59 10.30
N ASN A 578 6.23 2.12 10.44
CA ASN A 578 7.09 2.50 11.56
C ASN A 578 8.27 3.29 10.98
N ALA A 579 8.32 4.60 11.25
CA ALA A 579 9.51 5.39 10.96
C ALA A 579 10.71 4.74 11.63
N SER A 580 11.66 4.25 10.84
CA SER A 580 12.81 3.57 11.41
C SER A 580 13.83 4.58 11.92
N ILE A 581 14.48 4.24 13.05
CA ILE A 581 15.63 5.02 13.55
C ILE A 581 16.69 5.15 12.44
N GLN A 582 16.84 4.14 11.59
CA GLN A 582 17.77 4.16 10.46
C GLN A 582 17.46 5.26 9.44
N GLN A 583 16.18 5.51 9.14
CA GLN A 583 15.77 6.62 8.25
C GLN A 583 16.11 7.98 8.84
N ALA A 584 15.81 8.17 10.12
CA ALA A 584 16.18 9.41 10.83
C ALA A 584 17.69 9.60 10.89
N MET A 585 18.44 8.55 11.22
CA MET A 585 19.91 8.58 11.24
C MET A 585 20.51 8.83 9.84
N PHE A 586 19.91 8.26 8.81
CA PHE A 586 20.35 8.48 7.42
C PHE A 586 20.25 9.97 7.06
N LEU A 587 19.10 10.57 7.25
CA LEU A 587 18.90 12.00 6.95
C LEU A 587 19.79 12.90 7.81
N SER A 588 20.04 12.52 9.07
CA SER A 588 20.85 13.29 10.00
C SER A 588 22.33 13.25 9.73
N ASN A 589 22.85 12.13 9.23
CA ASN A 589 24.30 11.89 9.15
C ASN A 589 24.84 11.76 7.73
N ASN A 590 23.96 11.75 6.71
CA ASN A 590 24.41 11.57 5.34
C ASN A 590 25.14 12.80 4.82
N PRO A 591 26.41 12.66 4.36
CA PRO A 591 27.20 13.80 3.86
C PRO A 591 26.57 14.47 2.63
N ILE A 592 25.88 13.70 1.78
CA ILE A 592 25.22 14.25 0.58
C ILE A 592 24.07 15.18 0.98
N VAL A 593 23.25 14.80 1.98
CA VAL A 593 22.20 15.69 2.51
C VAL A 593 22.82 16.98 3.02
N ARG A 594 23.90 16.86 3.79
CA ARG A 594 24.63 18.04 4.31
C ARG A 594 25.15 18.91 3.17
N ASP A 595 25.76 18.32 2.15
CA ASP A 595 26.34 19.07 1.01
C ASP A 595 25.24 19.73 0.16
N MET A 596 24.05 19.15 0.06
CA MET A 596 22.90 19.82 -0.56
C MET A 596 22.41 21.06 0.21
N LEU A 597 22.60 21.08 1.52
CA LEU A 597 22.17 22.17 2.41
C LEU A 597 23.28 23.19 2.68
N HIS A 598 24.48 22.94 2.18
CA HIS A 598 25.62 23.87 2.33
C HIS A 598 25.60 24.95 1.24
N PRO A 599 25.85 26.23 1.55
CA PRO A 599 26.06 27.27 0.54
C PRO A 599 27.23 26.92 -0.37
N ASP A 600 27.00 26.84 -1.66
CA ASP A 600 28.09 26.67 -2.64
C ASP A 600 28.88 27.98 -2.73
N GLY A 601 30.17 27.95 -2.41
CA GLY A 601 31.05 29.11 -2.34
C GLY A 601 31.41 29.82 -3.68
N GLY A 602 30.53 29.72 -4.70
CA GLY A 602 30.92 30.14 -6.04
C GLY A 602 29.94 30.97 -6.87
N SER A 603 28.63 30.90 -6.63
CA SER A 603 27.71 31.69 -7.47
C SER A 603 26.47 32.12 -6.67
N PRO A 604 26.29 33.42 -6.43
CA PRO A 604 25.09 33.94 -5.77
C PRO A 604 23.84 33.58 -6.58
N GLY A 605 22.87 32.93 -5.92
CA GLY A 605 21.54 32.75 -6.47
C GLY A 605 21.22 31.39 -7.14
N LEU A 606 22.16 30.45 -7.22
CA LEU A 606 21.90 29.14 -7.86
C LEU A 606 21.17 28.12 -6.97
N ASN A 607 21.24 28.27 -5.64
CA ASN A 607 20.54 27.40 -4.71
C ASN A 607 20.04 28.12 -3.47
N LEU A 608 19.09 27.55 -2.75
CA LEU A 608 18.50 28.18 -1.57
C LEU A 608 19.55 28.53 -0.49
N PRO A 609 20.47 27.63 -0.07
CA PRO A 609 21.47 27.98 0.93
C PRO A 609 22.29 29.23 0.58
N SER A 610 22.76 29.34 -0.67
CA SER A 610 23.52 30.50 -1.16
C SER A 610 22.66 31.76 -1.24
N LEU A 611 21.39 31.64 -1.67
CA LEU A 611 20.44 32.74 -1.65
C LEU A 611 20.29 33.30 -0.22
N LEU A 612 20.00 32.40 0.75
CA LEU A 612 19.83 32.82 2.15
C LEU A 612 21.08 33.49 2.74
N LEU A 613 22.28 33.04 2.38
CA LEU A 613 23.52 33.63 2.84
C LEU A 613 23.66 35.08 2.40
N ASN A 614 23.16 35.40 1.20
CA ASN A 614 23.26 36.76 0.61
C ASN A 614 22.13 37.71 1.05
N LEU A 615 21.07 37.21 1.75
CA LEU A 615 20.04 38.09 2.28
C LEU A 615 20.55 38.86 3.50
N PRO A 616 20.23 40.18 3.62
CA PRO A 616 20.81 41.04 4.65
C PRO A 616 20.22 40.73 6.05
N GLY A 617 18.95 40.39 6.14
CA GLY A 617 18.23 40.27 7.39
C GLY A 617 18.00 38.79 7.81
N GLN A 618 18.13 38.50 9.12
CA GLN A 618 17.83 37.13 9.63
C GLN A 618 16.36 36.79 9.47
N SER A 619 15.44 37.73 9.71
CA SER A 619 14.01 37.57 9.51
C SER A 619 13.66 37.20 8.07
N GLU A 620 14.29 37.87 7.11
CA GLU A 620 14.10 37.58 5.69
C GLU A 620 14.61 36.19 5.31
N ARG A 621 15.81 35.80 5.84
CA ARG A 621 16.34 34.43 5.68
C ARG A 621 15.38 33.37 6.18
N VAL A 622 14.82 33.55 7.38
CA VAL A 622 13.85 32.63 7.96
C VAL A 622 12.55 32.56 7.12
N SER A 623 12.04 33.73 6.72
CA SER A 623 10.82 33.80 5.90
C SER A 623 10.98 33.08 4.57
N VAL A 624 12.07 33.37 3.83
CA VAL A 624 12.34 32.72 2.54
C VAL A 624 12.57 31.22 2.69
N ALA A 625 13.28 30.79 3.75
CA ALA A 625 13.49 29.37 4.03
C ALA A 625 12.13 28.63 4.25
N PHE A 626 11.25 29.17 5.11
CA PHE A 626 9.93 28.58 5.40
C PHE A 626 9.05 28.53 4.16
N GLU A 627 9.00 29.62 3.39
CA GLU A 627 8.22 29.67 2.15
C GLU A 627 8.73 28.67 1.11
N THR A 628 10.04 28.42 1.04
CA THR A 628 10.61 27.49 0.07
C THR A 628 10.44 26.04 0.50
N VAL A 629 10.73 25.71 1.77
CA VAL A 629 10.76 24.34 2.28
C VAL A 629 9.35 23.83 2.63
N PHE A 630 8.57 24.67 3.35
CA PHE A 630 7.23 24.26 3.84
C PHE A 630 6.07 24.83 3.01
N GLY A 631 6.33 25.85 2.19
CA GLY A 631 5.28 26.50 1.40
C GLY A 631 4.39 27.44 2.22
N ARG A 632 4.79 27.83 3.43
CA ARG A 632 4.06 28.73 4.32
C ARG A 632 5.00 29.74 5.00
N PRO A 633 4.48 30.87 5.49
CA PRO A 633 5.25 31.75 6.33
C PRO A 633 5.53 31.09 7.70
N PRO A 634 6.63 31.49 8.38
CA PRO A 634 6.88 31.09 9.75
C PRO A 634 5.86 31.74 10.71
N SER A 635 5.53 31.07 11.80
CA SER A 635 4.83 31.68 12.93
C SER A 635 5.77 32.66 13.67
N ARG A 636 5.19 33.48 14.57
CA ARG A 636 5.99 34.39 15.40
C ARG A 636 7.04 33.65 16.24
N ASP A 637 6.66 32.52 16.83
CA ASP A 637 7.54 31.71 17.67
C ASP A 637 8.68 31.08 16.85
N GLU A 638 8.34 30.53 15.66
CA GLU A 638 9.33 29.98 14.73
C GLU A 638 10.30 31.05 14.26
N THR A 639 9.80 32.25 13.90
CA THR A 639 10.64 33.39 13.53
C THR A 639 11.62 33.73 14.65
N ALA A 640 11.13 33.98 15.86
CA ALA A 640 11.94 34.32 17.00
C ALA A 640 13.00 33.23 17.34
N MET A 641 12.58 31.95 17.27
CA MET A 641 13.49 30.83 17.51
C MET A 641 14.64 30.78 16.52
N PHE A 642 14.33 30.86 15.21
CA PHE A 642 15.35 30.74 14.18
C PHE A 642 16.22 32.02 14.02
N GLU A 643 15.66 33.22 14.21
CA GLU A 643 16.43 34.46 14.29
C GLU A 643 17.43 34.42 15.45
N GLY A 644 16.96 34.01 16.64
CA GLY A 644 17.84 33.87 17.80
C GLY A 644 18.92 32.80 17.60
N TYR A 645 18.59 31.73 16.82
CA TYR A 645 19.56 30.69 16.45
C TYR A 645 20.62 31.22 15.50
N LEU A 646 20.23 31.92 14.43
CA LEU A 646 21.13 32.50 13.42
C LEU A 646 22.02 33.60 14.04
N GLY A 647 21.44 34.46 14.91
CA GLY A 647 22.18 35.53 15.61
C GLY A 647 23.32 35.03 16.49
N ARG A 648 23.15 33.87 17.13
CA ARG A 648 24.24 33.23 17.88
C ARG A 648 25.35 32.64 16.99
N ARG A 649 25.21 32.72 15.65
CA ARG A 649 26.14 32.19 14.64
C ARG A 649 26.57 33.21 13.59
N ASP A 650 26.45 34.48 13.91
CA ASP A 650 26.90 35.54 13.00
C ASP A 650 28.40 35.46 12.63
N ASP A 651 29.20 34.78 13.47
CA ASP A 651 30.60 34.42 13.19
C ASP A 651 30.75 33.33 12.13
N ARG A 652 29.69 32.52 11.89
CA ARG A 652 29.68 31.41 10.93
C ARG A 652 28.31 31.29 10.24
N PRO A 653 27.90 32.28 9.46
CA PRO A 653 26.54 32.35 8.91
C PRO A 653 26.22 31.21 7.95
N ALA A 654 27.18 30.75 7.15
CA ALA A 654 26.98 29.57 6.27
C ALA A 654 26.63 28.30 7.06
N LYS A 655 27.27 28.05 8.21
CA LYS A 655 27.00 26.93 9.08
C LYS A 655 25.66 27.08 9.80
N GLY A 656 25.28 28.30 10.16
CA GLY A 656 23.98 28.61 10.73
C GLY A 656 22.85 28.26 9.76
N ILE A 657 22.96 28.68 8.51
CA ILE A 657 21.97 28.38 7.45
C ILE A 657 21.91 26.89 7.15
N GLU A 658 23.04 26.19 6.98
CA GLU A 658 23.08 24.75 6.79
C GLU A 658 22.30 24.01 7.88
N GLN A 659 22.55 24.35 9.15
CA GLN A 659 21.89 23.68 10.30
C GLN A 659 20.40 24.03 10.41
N MET A 660 20.01 25.27 10.08
CA MET A 660 18.59 25.65 10.02
C MET A 660 17.86 24.83 8.96
N LEU A 661 18.35 24.80 7.74
CA LEU A 661 17.76 24.04 6.64
C LEU A 661 17.73 22.54 6.95
N TRP A 662 18.79 22.03 7.57
CA TRP A 662 18.84 20.64 8.01
C TRP A 662 17.70 20.32 9.01
N ALA A 663 17.50 21.18 10.01
CA ALA A 663 16.40 21.01 10.98
C ALA A 663 15.03 21.03 10.29
N MET A 664 14.85 21.87 9.27
CA MET A 664 13.60 21.95 8.50
C MET A 664 13.35 20.70 7.66
N VAL A 665 14.34 20.24 6.87
CA VAL A 665 14.12 19.06 5.99
C VAL A 665 14.05 17.73 6.75
N CYS A 666 14.55 17.68 7.98
CA CYS A 666 14.40 16.52 8.88
C CYS A 666 13.14 16.59 9.74
N SER A 667 12.34 17.64 9.66
CA SER A 667 11.11 17.79 10.44
C SER A 667 9.99 16.89 9.93
N PRO A 668 9.07 16.47 10.80
CA PRO A 668 7.86 15.75 10.37
C PRO A 668 7.04 16.53 9.33
N GLU A 669 6.99 17.85 9.42
CA GLU A 669 6.29 18.71 8.45
C GLU A 669 6.84 18.56 7.03
N PHE A 670 8.14 18.39 6.87
CA PHE A 670 8.73 18.18 5.54
C PHE A 670 8.56 16.73 5.07
N LEU A 671 8.75 15.76 5.97
CA LEU A 671 8.82 14.34 5.66
C LEU A 671 7.43 13.70 5.45
N MET A 672 6.35 14.41 5.76
CA MET A 672 4.99 13.92 5.64
C MET A 672 4.19 14.70 4.58
N ASN A 673 3.27 14.00 3.92
CA ASN A 673 2.17 14.58 3.17
C ASN A 673 0.95 14.63 4.08
N HIS A 674 0.50 15.82 4.46
CA HIS A 674 -0.55 16.08 5.44
C HIS A 674 -1.69 16.94 4.90
#